data_4df95eca6d1362a3187eebeddcda32df
#
_entry.id   4df95eca6d1362a3187eebeddcda32df
#
_cell.length_a   1.000
_cell.length_b   1.000
_cell.length_c   1.000
_cell.angle_alpha   90.00
_cell.angle_beta   90.00
_cell.angle_gamma   90.00
#
_symmetry.space_group_name_H-M   'P 1'
#
loop_
_entity.id
_entity.type
_entity.pdbx_description
1 polymer ?
#
loop_
_entity_poly.entity_id
_entity_poly.type
_entity_poly.pdbx_seq_one_letter_code
_entity_poly.pdbx_strand_id
1 'polypeptide(L)'
;MGSGIAAQIANADLPVLLLDLPAKTAGKPHAAAAAIDRLLESDPPQLMHKKRAQLITTGTIDDDFDKLADCDLVIEAVIEQLPVKQALYKRLHQTISSNCIVTSNTSTIPISLLIAEMPVDFARRFAITHYFNPVRFMRLLELVRGEQTDEPVIKKLTDFNDRVLGKGVVRCGDTPGFLGNRVGVYALQLALHEAITAGIPIDTADALVGRPFGIPKTGVFGLYDLIGIDLMSDVAASLRSILPADDAFHAVGDDPALNQVMIAAGYTGNKGKGGFYRDTTSGREVRIIEHGGDGLAWRSVATELPAAASASAEAQARQAEPLDPVLQDTSPAGRFAQTVLVKILSYAASLVPEITTSPQDIDDAMKLGFNWQRGPFELIDAVGLDRLCQLADELGLALPSQLTARSRPYYTVHDSQLDIDTHDKGYQPVALPEGVMRFSLSRRTAEKICRNDAASLYRLEGNLRLVEFHSKANALNDQSMQIVAQAAADHGQGIVVHNDAQHFSAGVDLNQFLAFIKAGSWTEMDSFLDRFQNAVKQLKYCPVPVVGAPSGLAAGGGFEVLMHCDKLVVHSNSTLGLVESGVGLVPSGGGVKESYLRWYQVSGDWDEAAWQTWMQIGYGRTGTSPELSAKFQYFRSGHDVALLSRDRLLPLAIDTVRQMQDSYVPPKPPAVQLASPQLMDKMKAFMADGVARGDFAPHNKVVAMQIATIIVASKDEAQHSDEQALFDRERRAFLNLAKTDKTGTWIAALLRA
;
A
#
# COMPACT_ATOMS: atom_id res chain seq x y z
N MET A 1 11.16 -12.07 -11.92
CA MET A 1 9.74 -12.35 -11.64
C MET A 1 9.55 -13.70 -10.95
N GLY A 2 10.02 -14.84 -11.50
CA GLY A 2 9.76 -16.18 -10.96
C GLY A 2 10.03 -16.37 -9.47
N SER A 3 11.14 -15.86 -8.94
CA SER A 3 11.43 -15.93 -7.51
C SER A 3 10.46 -15.13 -6.64
N GLY A 4 9.99 -13.97 -7.11
CA GLY A 4 8.97 -13.18 -6.41
C GLY A 4 7.60 -13.86 -6.39
N ILE A 5 7.22 -14.55 -7.49
CA ILE A 5 6.00 -15.36 -7.56
C ILE A 5 6.12 -16.54 -6.60
N ALA A 6 7.26 -17.25 -6.60
CA ALA A 6 7.54 -18.34 -5.68
C ALA A 6 7.46 -17.89 -4.21
N ALA A 7 8.01 -16.70 -3.89
CA ALA A 7 7.91 -16.12 -2.56
C ALA A 7 6.45 -15.83 -2.15
N GLN A 8 5.61 -15.33 -3.08
CA GLN A 8 4.21 -15.05 -2.79
C GLN A 8 3.40 -16.34 -2.56
N ILE A 9 3.67 -17.39 -3.31
CA ILE A 9 3.04 -18.70 -3.11
C ILE A 9 3.49 -19.30 -1.76
N ALA A 10 4.77 -19.21 -1.44
CA ALA A 10 5.29 -19.64 -0.13
C ALA A 10 4.70 -18.80 1.03
N ASN A 11 4.44 -17.50 0.83
CA ASN A 11 3.74 -16.66 1.80
C ASN A 11 2.30 -17.13 2.07
N ALA A 12 1.69 -17.86 1.13
CA ALA A 12 0.38 -18.50 1.28
C ALA A 12 0.45 -19.91 1.90
N ASP A 13 1.58 -20.30 2.49
CA ASP A 13 1.81 -21.64 3.10
C ASP A 13 1.79 -22.81 2.10
N LEU A 14 2.06 -22.55 0.82
CA LEU A 14 2.07 -23.58 -0.23
C LEU A 14 3.50 -23.95 -0.63
N PRO A 15 3.76 -25.24 -0.91
CA PRO A 15 5.05 -25.68 -1.45
C PRO A 15 5.23 -25.21 -2.89
N VAL A 16 6.46 -24.84 -3.24
CA VAL A 16 6.84 -24.35 -4.57
C VAL A 16 8.09 -25.06 -5.07
N LEU A 17 8.08 -25.49 -6.31
CA LEU A 17 9.27 -25.88 -7.04
C LEU A 17 9.71 -24.71 -7.94
N LEU A 18 10.89 -24.15 -7.65
CA LEU A 18 11.49 -23.05 -8.42
C LEU A 18 12.64 -23.62 -9.28
N LEU A 19 12.43 -23.67 -10.59
CA LEU A 19 13.43 -24.09 -11.55
C LEU A 19 13.99 -22.90 -12.32
N ASP A 20 15.30 -22.91 -12.58
CA ASP A 20 15.98 -21.89 -13.38
C ASP A 20 17.18 -22.55 -14.10
N LEU A 21 17.97 -21.74 -14.77
CA LEU A 21 19.16 -22.21 -15.49
C LEU A 21 20.23 -22.77 -14.52
N PRO A 22 21.03 -23.75 -14.96
CA PRO A 22 22.15 -24.26 -14.19
C PRO A 22 23.19 -23.15 -13.92
N ALA A 23 24.08 -23.40 -13.00
CA ALA A 23 25.15 -22.46 -12.65
C ALA A 23 26.07 -22.19 -13.86
N LYS A 24 26.31 -20.93 -14.19
CA LYS A 24 27.23 -20.54 -15.27
C LYS A 24 28.70 -20.93 -14.99
N THR A 25 29.03 -21.16 -13.74
CA THR A 25 30.40 -21.48 -13.29
C THR A 25 30.35 -22.65 -12.32
N ALA A 26 31.19 -23.65 -12.51
CA ALA A 26 31.27 -24.81 -11.62
C ALA A 26 31.56 -24.39 -10.17
N GLY A 27 30.86 -25.02 -9.23
CA GLY A 27 30.98 -24.71 -7.79
C GLY A 27 30.21 -23.47 -7.30
N LYS A 28 29.49 -22.77 -8.17
CA LYS A 28 28.54 -21.71 -7.79
C LYS A 28 27.12 -22.25 -7.68
N PRO A 29 26.27 -21.66 -6.82
CA PRO A 29 24.85 -22.03 -6.77
C PRO A 29 24.17 -21.76 -8.12
N HIS A 30 23.22 -22.61 -8.53
CA HIS A 30 22.39 -22.36 -9.69
C HIS A 30 21.46 -21.15 -9.48
N ALA A 31 20.89 -20.61 -10.54
CA ALA A 31 20.17 -19.34 -10.50
C ALA A 31 19.00 -19.33 -9.51
N ALA A 32 18.25 -20.44 -9.39
CA ALA A 32 17.13 -20.56 -8.44
C ALA A 32 17.63 -20.55 -6.97
N ALA A 33 18.74 -21.24 -6.64
CA ALA A 33 19.31 -21.21 -5.27
C ALA A 33 19.81 -19.82 -4.91
N ALA A 34 20.55 -19.15 -5.80
CA ALA A 34 20.99 -17.78 -5.60
C ALA A 34 19.81 -16.78 -5.48
N ALA A 35 18.64 -17.10 -6.04
CA ALA A 35 17.45 -16.30 -5.88
C ALA A 35 16.89 -16.36 -4.44
N ILE A 36 17.01 -17.50 -3.75
CA ILE A 36 16.58 -17.63 -2.34
C ILE A 36 17.41 -16.71 -1.44
N ASP A 37 18.73 -16.66 -1.64
CA ASP A 37 19.60 -15.77 -0.87
C ASP A 37 19.16 -14.30 -1.04
N ARG A 38 18.91 -13.88 -2.29
CA ARG A 38 18.38 -12.52 -2.56
C ARG A 38 17.03 -12.26 -1.92
N LEU A 39 16.12 -13.25 -1.87
CA LEU A 39 14.82 -13.10 -1.20
C LEU A 39 14.97 -12.91 0.32
N LEU A 40 15.92 -13.58 0.94
CA LEU A 40 16.20 -13.48 2.38
C LEU A 40 16.84 -12.15 2.78
N GLU A 41 17.50 -11.47 1.85
CA GLU A 41 18.19 -10.19 2.03
C GLU A 41 17.42 -9.00 1.45
N SER A 42 16.30 -9.25 0.74
CA SER A 42 15.55 -8.19 0.05
C SER A 42 14.99 -7.13 1.01
N ASP A 43 15.09 -5.87 0.61
CA ASP A 43 14.46 -4.73 1.25
C ASP A 43 13.67 -3.91 0.20
N PRO A 44 12.36 -3.82 0.34
CA PRO A 44 11.49 -4.45 1.35
C PRO A 44 11.45 -5.98 1.23
N PRO A 45 11.24 -6.70 2.36
CA PRO A 45 11.30 -8.16 2.37
C PRO A 45 10.18 -8.79 1.53
N GLN A 46 10.57 -9.65 0.57
CA GLN A 46 9.61 -10.37 -0.29
C GLN A 46 8.93 -11.53 0.46
N LEU A 47 9.62 -12.15 1.43
CA LEU A 47 9.05 -13.14 2.33
C LEU A 47 8.48 -12.47 3.58
N MET A 48 7.27 -12.87 4.00
CA MET A 48 6.65 -12.37 5.24
C MET A 48 7.40 -12.80 6.50
N HIS A 49 8.07 -13.96 6.42
CA HIS A 49 9.00 -14.46 7.43
C HIS A 49 10.05 -15.33 6.75
N LYS A 50 11.31 -15.27 7.21
CA LYS A 50 12.43 -16.05 6.62
C LYS A 50 12.17 -17.56 6.56
N LYS A 51 11.42 -18.14 7.53
CA LYS A 51 11.02 -19.56 7.52
C LYS A 51 10.26 -19.98 6.26
N ARG A 52 9.57 -19.05 5.58
CA ARG A 52 8.81 -19.32 4.36
C ARG A 52 9.70 -19.77 3.20
N ALA A 53 10.99 -19.43 3.21
CA ALA A 53 11.96 -19.92 2.23
C ALA A 53 12.06 -21.46 2.21
N GLN A 54 11.75 -22.14 3.32
CA GLN A 54 11.78 -23.60 3.43
C GLN A 54 10.69 -24.30 2.59
N LEU A 55 9.65 -23.57 2.19
CA LEU A 55 8.61 -24.06 1.29
C LEU A 55 9.02 -24.00 -0.18
N ILE A 56 10.14 -23.37 -0.52
CA ILE A 56 10.63 -23.24 -1.89
C ILE A 56 11.75 -24.25 -2.12
N THR A 57 11.45 -25.31 -2.85
CA THR A 57 12.45 -26.24 -3.35
C THR A 57 13.06 -25.67 -4.62
N THR A 58 14.39 -25.65 -4.71
CA THR A 58 15.10 -25.12 -5.87
C THR A 58 15.72 -26.23 -6.71
N GLY A 59 15.79 -26.03 -8.03
CA GLY A 59 16.39 -26.96 -8.96
C GLY A 59 16.78 -26.31 -10.28
N THR A 60 17.27 -27.10 -11.20
CA THR A 60 17.61 -26.66 -12.58
C THR A 60 16.63 -27.21 -13.60
N ILE A 61 16.45 -26.48 -14.71
CA ILE A 61 15.65 -26.94 -15.85
C ILE A 61 16.27 -28.20 -16.47
N ASP A 62 17.58 -28.39 -16.36
CA ASP A 62 18.29 -29.51 -16.93
C ASP A 62 18.13 -30.80 -16.14
N ASP A 63 18.25 -30.71 -14.78
CA ASP A 63 18.32 -31.88 -13.90
C ASP A 63 16.99 -32.24 -13.23
N ASP A 64 16.11 -31.23 -13.01
CA ASP A 64 14.92 -31.39 -12.15
C ASP A 64 13.59 -31.22 -12.90
N PHE A 65 13.62 -31.18 -14.23
CA PHE A 65 12.42 -30.90 -15.04
C PHE A 65 11.31 -31.94 -14.86
N ASP A 66 11.67 -33.18 -14.67
CA ASP A 66 10.73 -34.28 -14.50
C ASP A 66 9.86 -34.12 -13.23
N LYS A 67 10.32 -33.37 -12.23
CA LYS A 67 9.54 -33.05 -11.01
C LYS A 67 8.30 -32.23 -11.32
N LEU A 68 8.21 -31.58 -12.48
CA LEU A 68 7.03 -30.84 -12.92
C LEU A 68 5.81 -31.76 -13.19
N ALA A 69 6.03 -33.06 -13.34
CA ALA A 69 4.94 -34.05 -13.50
C ALA A 69 3.96 -34.06 -12.34
N ASP A 70 4.43 -33.72 -11.13
CA ASP A 70 3.66 -33.69 -9.88
C ASP A 70 3.01 -32.32 -9.58
N CYS A 71 3.18 -31.34 -10.47
CA CYS A 71 2.65 -29.99 -10.25
C CYS A 71 1.22 -29.85 -10.78
N ASP A 72 0.36 -29.15 -10.01
CA ASP A 72 -1.01 -28.78 -10.41
C ASP A 72 -1.03 -27.51 -11.27
N LEU A 73 -0.05 -26.63 -11.10
CA LEU A 73 0.08 -25.34 -11.78
C LEU A 73 1.56 -25.08 -12.10
N VAL A 74 1.85 -24.74 -13.35
CA VAL A 74 3.16 -24.24 -13.78
C VAL A 74 3.02 -22.81 -14.23
N ILE A 75 3.80 -21.90 -13.62
CA ILE A 75 3.87 -20.48 -13.99
C ILE A 75 5.22 -20.23 -14.66
N GLU A 76 5.21 -20.00 -15.97
CA GLU A 76 6.41 -19.70 -16.73
C GLU A 76 6.78 -18.21 -16.59
N ALA A 77 8.02 -17.94 -16.24
CA ALA A 77 8.57 -16.60 -16.09
C ALA A 77 10.01 -16.51 -16.64
N VAL A 78 10.28 -17.20 -17.75
CA VAL A 78 11.58 -17.17 -18.42
C VAL A 78 11.74 -15.89 -19.26
N ILE A 79 12.90 -15.73 -19.90
CA ILE A 79 13.21 -14.56 -20.74
C ILE A 79 12.12 -14.32 -21.80
N GLU A 80 11.84 -13.03 -22.07
CA GLU A 80 10.76 -12.60 -22.98
C GLU A 80 11.18 -12.78 -24.45
N GLN A 81 11.36 -14.04 -24.85
CA GLN A 81 11.73 -14.45 -26.20
C GLN A 81 10.83 -15.58 -26.68
N LEU A 82 10.03 -15.32 -27.71
CA LEU A 82 9.03 -16.25 -28.23
C LEU A 82 9.60 -17.67 -28.52
N PRO A 83 10.74 -17.85 -29.23
CA PRO A 83 11.26 -19.18 -29.50
C PRO A 83 11.65 -19.96 -28.24
N VAL A 84 12.17 -19.28 -27.21
CA VAL A 84 12.54 -19.90 -25.93
C VAL A 84 11.30 -20.42 -25.21
N LYS A 85 10.24 -19.61 -25.16
CA LYS A 85 8.96 -19.97 -24.53
C LYS A 85 8.29 -21.16 -25.28
N GLN A 86 8.22 -21.09 -26.60
CA GLN A 86 7.65 -22.17 -27.41
C GLN A 86 8.40 -23.53 -27.25
N ALA A 87 9.74 -23.50 -27.20
CA ALA A 87 10.53 -24.69 -26.94
C ALA A 87 10.24 -25.26 -25.53
N LEU A 88 10.10 -24.40 -24.54
CA LEU A 88 9.76 -24.79 -23.16
C LEU A 88 8.36 -25.44 -23.11
N TYR A 89 7.35 -24.86 -23.78
CA TYR A 89 5.98 -25.42 -23.77
C TYR A 89 5.91 -26.80 -24.41
N LYS A 90 6.65 -27.05 -25.50
CA LYS A 90 6.76 -28.39 -26.09
C LYS A 90 7.31 -29.42 -25.12
N ARG A 91 8.34 -29.04 -24.33
CA ARG A 91 8.92 -29.90 -23.30
C ARG A 91 7.94 -30.08 -22.12
N LEU A 92 7.27 -29.01 -21.67
CA LEU A 92 6.24 -29.09 -20.63
C LEU A 92 5.11 -30.03 -20.99
N HIS A 93 4.58 -29.93 -22.20
CA HIS A 93 3.49 -30.81 -22.65
C HIS A 93 3.81 -32.32 -22.58
N GLN A 94 5.08 -32.68 -22.76
CA GLN A 94 5.54 -34.06 -22.63
C GLN A 94 5.74 -34.53 -21.19
N THR A 95 5.89 -33.61 -20.25
CA THR A 95 6.29 -33.90 -18.86
C THR A 95 5.14 -33.80 -17.89
N ILE A 96 4.33 -32.73 -17.96
CA ILE A 96 3.28 -32.43 -17.00
C ILE A 96 2.03 -33.29 -17.16
N SER A 97 1.27 -33.44 -16.07
CA SER A 97 -0.01 -34.15 -16.12
C SER A 97 -1.02 -33.45 -17.03
N SER A 98 -1.99 -34.21 -17.58
CA SER A 98 -3.08 -33.65 -18.40
C SER A 98 -3.99 -32.66 -17.67
N ASN A 99 -3.98 -32.68 -16.32
CA ASN A 99 -4.76 -31.78 -15.48
C ASN A 99 -3.98 -30.54 -15.02
N CYS A 100 -2.66 -30.51 -15.24
CA CYS A 100 -1.81 -29.38 -14.84
C CYS A 100 -2.15 -28.15 -15.68
N ILE A 101 -2.43 -27.03 -15.03
CA ILE A 101 -2.65 -25.75 -15.69
C ILE A 101 -1.28 -25.11 -15.97
N VAL A 102 -1.12 -24.51 -17.13
CA VAL A 102 0.10 -23.78 -17.51
C VAL A 102 -0.25 -22.31 -17.70
N THR A 103 0.54 -21.42 -17.09
CA THR A 103 0.41 -19.99 -17.34
C THR A 103 1.75 -19.36 -17.70
N SER A 104 1.72 -18.32 -18.52
CA SER A 104 2.88 -17.46 -18.76
C SER A 104 2.77 -16.16 -17.94
N ASN A 105 3.91 -15.66 -17.48
CA ASN A 105 4.00 -14.31 -16.88
C ASN A 105 4.52 -13.29 -17.92
N THR A 106 4.36 -13.57 -19.22
CA THR A 106 4.68 -12.58 -20.27
C THR A 106 3.95 -11.27 -20.02
N SER A 107 4.56 -10.16 -20.39
CA SER A 107 3.95 -8.81 -20.30
C SER A 107 3.48 -8.28 -21.67
N THR A 108 3.85 -8.96 -22.77
CA THR A 108 3.67 -8.40 -24.10
C THR A 108 3.26 -9.39 -25.17
N ILE A 109 3.62 -10.69 -25.05
CA ILE A 109 3.42 -11.66 -26.13
C ILE A 109 2.02 -12.29 -26.03
N PRO A 110 1.16 -12.14 -27.06
CA PRO A 110 -0.18 -12.75 -27.06
C PRO A 110 -0.16 -14.28 -26.97
N ILE A 111 -1.19 -14.85 -26.37
CA ILE A 111 -1.37 -16.31 -26.23
C ILE A 111 -1.32 -17.00 -27.59
N SER A 112 -1.99 -16.41 -28.57
CA SER A 112 -2.05 -16.95 -29.95
C SER A 112 -0.67 -17.25 -30.57
N LEU A 113 0.33 -16.40 -30.25
CA LEU A 113 1.72 -16.60 -30.69
C LEU A 113 2.45 -17.60 -29.79
N LEU A 114 2.26 -17.52 -28.47
CA LEU A 114 2.94 -18.38 -27.50
C LEU A 114 2.68 -19.88 -27.77
N ILE A 115 1.43 -20.22 -28.04
CA ILE A 115 0.98 -21.63 -28.17
C ILE A 115 0.60 -22.02 -29.60
N ALA A 116 1.04 -21.26 -30.63
CA ALA A 116 0.69 -21.49 -32.04
C ALA A 116 0.95 -22.93 -32.54
N GLU A 117 1.98 -23.58 -32.00
CA GLU A 117 2.36 -24.96 -32.36
C GLU A 117 1.92 -26.00 -31.32
N MET A 118 1.14 -25.61 -30.31
CA MET A 118 0.70 -26.53 -29.26
C MET A 118 -0.61 -27.20 -29.59
N PRO A 119 -0.85 -28.45 -29.12
CA PRO A 119 -2.10 -29.15 -29.35
C PRO A 119 -3.25 -28.52 -28.53
N VAL A 120 -4.49 -28.80 -28.99
CA VAL A 120 -5.72 -28.22 -28.41
C VAL A 120 -5.86 -28.51 -26.91
N ASP A 121 -5.50 -29.72 -26.47
CA ASP A 121 -5.57 -30.08 -25.03
C ASP A 121 -4.62 -29.23 -24.15
N PHE A 122 -3.47 -28.83 -24.69
CA PHE A 122 -2.60 -27.85 -24.00
C PHE A 122 -3.20 -26.46 -24.02
N ALA A 123 -3.71 -26.01 -25.17
CA ALA A 123 -4.31 -24.67 -25.30
C ALA A 123 -5.53 -24.47 -24.38
N ARG A 124 -6.35 -25.51 -24.16
CA ARG A 124 -7.51 -25.48 -23.28
C ARG A 124 -7.17 -25.21 -21.80
N ARG A 125 -5.94 -25.50 -21.36
CA ARG A 125 -5.45 -25.32 -20.01
C ARG A 125 -4.32 -24.29 -19.89
N PHE A 126 -4.15 -23.45 -20.92
CA PHE A 126 -3.17 -22.38 -20.96
C PHE A 126 -3.83 -21.01 -20.79
N ALA A 127 -3.19 -20.11 -20.03
CA ALA A 127 -3.61 -18.72 -19.85
C ALA A 127 -2.37 -17.84 -19.60
N ILE A 128 -2.55 -16.53 -19.49
CA ILE A 128 -1.54 -15.62 -18.94
C ILE A 128 -1.97 -15.17 -17.55
N THR A 129 -1.03 -15.22 -16.61
CA THR A 129 -1.12 -14.63 -15.29
C THR A 129 0.01 -13.62 -15.13
N HIS A 130 -0.26 -12.37 -15.47
CA HIS A 130 0.73 -11.31 -15.46
C HIS A 130 0.79 -10.66 -14.07
N TYR A 131 1.83 -10.99 -13.31
CA TYR A 131 2.13 -10.41 -11.99
C TYR A 131 3.00 -9.17 -12.14
N PHE A 132 2.81 -8.22 -11.23
CA PHE A 132 3.59 -6.99 -11.16
C PHE A 132 4.67 -7.08 -10.06
N ASN A 133 5.83 -6.50 -10.32
CA ASN A 133 6.96 -6.48 -9.37
C ASN A 133 6.92 -5.21 -8.48
N PRO A 134 7.15 -5.33 -7.17
CA PRO A 134 7.42 -6.54 -6.35
C PRO A 134 6.16 -7.36 -6.07
N VAL A 135 6.19 -8.66 -6.36
CA VAL A 135 4.97 -9.52 -6.37
C VAL A 135 4.23 -9.50 -5.04
N ARG A 136 4.93 -9.47 -3.90
CA ARG A 136 4.31 -9.39 -2.57
C ARG A 136 3.41 -8.15 -2.40
N PHE A 137 3.85 -7.00 -2.90
CA PHE A 137 3.22 -5.71 -2.60
C PHE A 137 2.26 -5.25 -3.69
N MET A 138 2.53 -5.63 -4.95
CA MET A 138 1.68 -5.27 -6.08
C MET A 138 0.42 -6.12 -6.09
N ARG A 139 -0.73 -5.46 -6.06
CA ARG A 139 -2.03 -6.12 -5.91
C ARG A 139 -2.57 -6.63 -7.23
N LEU A 140 -2.28 -5.96 -8.35
CA LEU A 140 -2.77 -6.31 -9.67
C LEU A 140 -2.27 -7.68 -10.12
N LEU A 141 -3.19 -8.50 -10.61
CA LEU A 141 -2.94 -9.62 -11.49
C LEU A 141 -3.81 -9.47 -12.73
N GLU A 142 -3.20 -9.37 -13.89
CA GLU A 142 -3.92 -9.46 -15.16
C GLU A 142 -4.07 -10.93 -15.55
N LEU A 143 -5.31 -11.35 -15.74
CA LEU A 143 -5.65 -12.69 -16.17
C LEU A 143 -6.16 -12.62 -17.62
N VAL A 144 -5.34 -13.14 -18.56
CA VAL A 144 -5.68 -13.16 -19.98
C VAL A 144 -6.13 -14.55 -20.37
N ARG A 145 -7.29 -14.62 -21.00
CA ARG A 145 -7.88 -15.85 -21.53
C ARG A 145 -7.56 -15.97 -23.02
N GLY A 146 -6.98 -17.10 -23.43
CA GLY A 146 -6.88 -17.45 -24.84
C GLY A 146 -8.21 -17.92 -25.44
N GLU A 147 -8.34 -17.89 -26.77
CA GLU A 147 -9.56 -18.26 -27.47
C GLU A 147 -10.01 -19.70 -27.11
N GLN A 148 -9.06 -20.62 -26.92
CA GLN A 148 -9.34 -22.03 -26.61
C GLN A 148 -9.31 -22.35 -25.12
N THR A 149 -8.96 -21.39 -24.25
CA THR A 149 -8.85 -21.63 -22.79
C THR A 149 -10.22 -21.93 -22.17
N ASP A 150 -10.33 -23.05 -21.47
CA ASP A 150 -11.56 -23.47 -20.81
C ASP A 150 -11.95 -22.53 -19.66
N GLU A 151 -13.22 -22.16 -19.53
CA GLU A 151 -13.72 -21.30 -18.46
C GLU A 151 -13.46 -21.86 -17.04
N PRO A 152 -13.56 -23.19 -16.79
CA PRO A 152 -13.16 -23.75 -15.49
C PRO A 152 -11.69 -23.47 -15.11
N VAL A 153 -10.78 -23.37 -16.07
CA VAL A 153 -9.37 -23.02 -15.86
C VAL A 153 -9.26 -21.55 -15.39
N ILE A 154 -9.94 -20.65 -16.09
CA ILE A 154 -9.99 -19.24 -15.74
C ILE A 154 -10.59 -19.05 -14.34
N LYS A 155 -11.66 -19.78 -14.02
CA LYS A 155 -12.26 -19.75 -12.68
C LYS A 155 -11.28 -20.22 -11.60
N LYS A 156 -10.59 -21.34 -11.80
CA LYS A 156 -9.57 -21.85 -10.86
C LYS A 156 -8.44 -20.85 -10.65
N LEU A 157 -7.92 -20.24 -11.74
CA LEU A 157 -6.87 -19.23 -11.68
C LEU A 157 -7.35 -17.96 -10.95
N THR A 158 -8.58 -17.54 -11.20
CA THR A 158 -9.19 -16.40 -10.48
C THR A 158 -9.28 -16.69 -8.98
N ASP A 159 -9.87 -17.83 -8.60
CA ASP A 159 -10.04 -18.22 -7.20
C ASP A 159 -8.69 -18.38 -6.49
N PHE A 160 -7.69 -18.99 -7.14
CA PHE A 160 -6.35 -19.17 -6.59
C PHE A 160 -5.66 -17.83 -6.34
N ASN A 161 -5.67 -16.94 -7.34
CA ASN A 161 -4.98 -15.66 -7.21
C ASN A 161 -5.69 -14.70 -6.25
N ASP A 162 -7.02 -14.62 -6.26
CA ASP A 162 -7.78 -13.75 -5.37
C ASP A 162 -7.81 -14.28 -3.93
N ARG A 163 -8.29 -15.52 -3.73
CA ARG A 163 -8.53 -16.05 -2.37
C ARG A 163 -7.26 -16.52 -1.68
N VAL A 164 -6.32 -17.14 -2.42
CA VAL A 164 -5.11 -17.74 -1.84
C VAL A 164 -3.94 -16.77 -1.87
N LEU A 165 -3.66 -16.15 -3.01
CA LEU A 165 -2.51 -15.23 -3.14
C LEU A 165 -2.82 -13.77 -2.80
N GLY A 166 -4.11 -13.43 -2.62
CA GLY A 166 -4.54 -12.09 -2.22
C GLY A 166 -4.38 -11.03 -3.31
N LYS A 167 -4.45 -11.44 -4.59
CA LYS A 167 -4.37 -10.54 -5.73
C LYS A 167 -5.73 -9.97 -6.11
N GLY A 168 -5.74 -8.75 -6.62
CA GLY A 168 -6.90 -8.22 -7.35
C GLY A 168 -6.81 -8.68 -8.80
N VAL A 169 -7.67 -9.62 -9.16
CA VAL A 169 -7.66 -10.21 -10.51
C VAL A 169 -8.48 -9.33 -11.45
N VAL A 170 -7.86 -8.83 -12.50
CA VAL A 170 -8.49 -8.10 -13.60
C VAL A 170 -8.43 -8.96 -14.87
N ARG A 171 -9.58 -9.21 -15.49
CA ARG A 171 -9.65 -9.93 -16.75
C ARG A 171 -9.42 -8.96 -17.91
N CYS A 172 -8.57 -9.34 -18.85
CA CYS A 172 -8.32 -8.54 -20.04
C CYS A 172 -8.19 -9.43 -21.30
N GLY A 173 -8.37 -8.81 -22.44
CA GLY A 173 -8.23 -9.45 -23.75
C GLY A 173 -6.80 -9.88 -24.04
N ASP A 174 -6.64 -10.80 -24.97
CA ASP A 174 -5.34 -11.25 -25.48
C ASP A 174 -4.77 -10.22 -26.48
N THR A 175 -4.46 -9.02 -25.97
CA THR A 175 -3.96 -7.89 -26.75
C THR A 175 -2.56 -7.49 -26.26
N PRO A 176 -1.69 -6.96 -27.15
CA PRO A 176 -0.34 -6.55 -26.77
C PRO A 176 -0.31 -5.54 -25.61
N GLY A 177 0.45 -5.84 -24.57
CA GLY A 177 0.64 -4.97 -23.41
C GLY A 177 -0.50 -4.97 -22.38
N PHE A 178 -1.57 -5.71 -22.61
CA PHE A 178 -2.76 -5.86 -21.73
C PHE A 178 -3.34 -4.51 -21.27
N LEU A 179 -3.82 -4.36 -20.04
CA LEU A 179 -4.40 -3.13 -19.51
C LEU A 179 -3.39 -2.24 -18.79
N GLY A 180 -2.67 -2.81 -17.83
CA GLY A 180 -1.80 -2.06 -16.92
C GLY A 180 -0.67 -1.34 -17.66
N ASN A 181 0.03 -2.06 -18.53
CA ASN A 181 1.09 -1.44 -19.31
C ASN A 181 0.55 -0.46 -20.36
N ARG A 182 -0.57 -0.77 -21.02
CA ARG A 182 -1.17 0.12 -22.01
C ARG A 182 -1.46 1.49 -21.39
N VAL A 183 -2.23 1.56 -20.33
CA VAL A 183 -2.64 2.84 -19.72
C VAL A 183 -1.54 3.42 -18.83
N GLY A 184 -0.89 2.61 -18.00
CA GLY A 184 0.09 3.08 -17.03
C GLY A 184 1.37 3.58 -17.68
N VAL A 185 1.94 2.82 -18.62
CA VAL A 185 3.17 3.24 -19.32
C VAL A 185 2.87 4.41 -20.26
N TYR A 186 1.69 4.43 -20.93
CA TYR A 186 1.27 5.57 -21.71
C TYR A 186 1.22 6.85 -20.86
N ALA A 187 0.59 6.80 -19.69
CA ALA A 187 0.50 7.97 -18.80
C ALA A 187 1.87 8.49 -18.38
N LEU A 188 2.82 7.59 -18.09
CA LEU A 188 4.18 7.94 -17.71
C LEU A 188 4.96 8.57 -18.88
N GLN A 189 4.94 7.93 -20.05
CA GLN A 189 5.61 8.42 -21.25
C GLN A 189 5.02 9.76 -21.71
N LEU A 190 3.70 9.89 -21.70
CA LEU A 190 3.01 11.12 -22.07
C LEU A 190 3.45 12.28 -21.18
N ALA A 191 3.41 12.12 -19.86
CA ALA A 191 3.75 13.20 -18.94
C ALA A 191 5.24 13.58 -19.05
N LEU A 192 6.13 12.63 -19.29
CA LEU A 192 7.54 12.85 -19.56
C LEU A 192 7.73 13.71 -20.84
N HIS A 193 7.10 13.31 -21.95
CA HIS A 193 7.20 14.00 -23.23
C HIS A 193 6.60 15.41 -23.18
N GLU A 194 5.43 15.57 -22.58
CA GLU A 194 4.77 16.87 -22.44
C GLU A 194 5.60 17.82 -21.54
N ALA A 195 6.19 17.30 -20.45
CA ALA A 195 7.02 18.11 -19.56
C ALA A 195 8.29 18.61 -20.28
N ILE A 196 8.96 17.73 -21.04
CA ILE A 196 10.15 18.11 -21.85
C ILE A 196 9.75 19.13 -22.89
N THR A 197 8.68 18.89 -23.65
CA THR A 197 8.22 19.76 -24.75
C THR A 197 7.82 21.14 -24.24
N ALA A 198 7.13 21.22 -23.13
CA ALA A 198 6.68 22.48 -22.53
C ALA A 198 7.73 23.13 -21.62
N GLY A 199 8.89 22.50 -21.39
CA GLY A 199 9.93 23.00 -20.48
C GLY A 199 9.48 23.08 -19.01
N ILE A 200 8.57 22.21 -18.59
CA ILE A 200 8.03 22.20 -17.22
C ILE A 200 9.03 21.52 -16.27
N PRO A 201 9.44 22.17 -15.17
CA PRO A 201 10.33 21.55 -14.19
C PRO A 201 9.74 20.24 -13.62
N ILE A 202 10.60 19.24 -13.42
CA ILE A 202 10.21 17.89 -12.99
C ILE A 202 9.39 17.89 -11.69
N ASP A 203 9.84 18.62 -10.67
CA ASP A 203 9.14 18.73 -9.39
C ASP A 203 7.78 19.46 -9.49
N THR A 204 7.66 20.41 -10.43
CA THR A 204 6.39 21.05 -10.78
C THR A 204 5.46 20.07 -11.48
N ALA A 205 5.97 19.30 -12.45
CA ALA A 205 5.18 18.28 -13.15
C ALA A 205 4.66 17.21 -12.17
N ASP A 206 5.51 16.66 -11.31
CA ASP A 206 5.11 15.67 -10.30
C ASP A 206 4.09 16.22 -9.29
N ALA A 207 4.22 17.50 -8.92
CA ALA A 207 3.27 18.13 -8.00
C ALA A 207 1.86 18.27 -8.61
N LEU A 208 1.77 18.57 -9.91
CA LEU A 208 0.49 18.80 -10.60
C LEU A 208 -0.18 17.52 -11.11
N VAL A 209 0.61 16.57 -11.66
CA VAL A 209 0.09 15.31 -12.22
C VAL A 209 -0.03 14.20 -11.14
N GLY A 210 0.57 14.38 -9.98
CA GLY A 210 0.51 13.41 -8.88
C GLY A 210 -0.81 13.44 -8.11
N ARG A 211 -0.77 13.97 -6.89
CA ARG A 211 -1.92 13.99 -5.96
C ARG A 211 -3.20 14.61 -6.49
N PRO A 212 -3.18 15.72 -7.26
CA PRO A 212 -4.40 16.28 -7.80
C PRO A 212 -5.21 15.31 -8.66
N PHE A 213 -4.54 14.43 -9.41
CA PHE A 213 -5.16 13.38 -10.21
C PHE A 213 -5.51 12.11 -9.41
N GLY A 214 -5.15 12.06 -8.13
CA GLY A 214 -5.24 10.83 -7.35
C GLY A 214 -4.12 9.84 -7.64
N ILE A 215 -3.06 10.27 -8.31
CA ILE A 215 -1.82 9.50 -8.51
C ILE A 215 -0.96 9.63 -7.23
N PRO A 216 -0.15 8.63 -6.87
CA PRO A 216 0.72 8.72 -5.70
C PRO A 216 1.63 9.96 -5.70
N LYS A 217 2.05 10.39 -4.51
CA LYS A 217 2.91 11.58 -4.33
C LYS A 217 4.26 11.51 -5.07
N THR A 218 4.67 10.34 -5.50
CA THR A 218 5.86 10.15 -6.34
C THR A 218 5.74 10.91 -7.66
N GLY A 219 4.51 11.17 -8.09
CA GLY A 219 4.26 11.72 -9.41
C GLY A 219 4.70 10.74 -10.50
N VAL A 220 5.10 11.29 -11.65
CA VAL A 220 5.55 10.53 -12.82
C VAL A 220 7.05 10.24 -12.74
N PHE A 221 7.87 11.27 -12.51
CA PHE A 221 9.32 11.17 -12.53
C PHE A 221 9.87 10.42 -11.32
N GLY A 222 9.28 10.64 -10.14
CA GLY A 222 9.60 9.81 -8.96
C GLY A 222 9.19 8.35 -9.13
N LEU A 223 8.19 8.03 -9.95
CA LEU A 223 7.83 6.66 -10.29
C LEU A 223 8.82 6.04 -11.30
N TYR A 224 9.34 6.80 -12.25
CA TYR A 224 10.47 6.37 -13.08
C TYR A 224 11.69 5.96 -12.24
N ASP A 225 12.02 6.77 -11.22
CA ASP A 225 13.14 6.48 -10.32
C ASP A 225 12.91 5.21 -9.49
N LEU A 226 11.67 4.95 -9.12
CA LEU A 226 11.29 3.75 -8.36
C LEU A 226 11.35 2.48 -9.22
N ILE A 227 10.84 2.53 -10.45
CA ILE A 227 10.82 1.39 -11.39
C ILE A 227 12.23 1.16 -11.96
N GLY A 228 12.88 2.23 -12.33
CA GLY A 228 14.15 2.28 -13.06
C GLY A 228 13.98 2.81 -14.47
N ILE A 229 14.72 3.86 -14.79
CA ILE A 229 14.64 4.56 -16.08
C ILE A 229 14.99 3.62 -17.24
N ASP A 230 16.02 2.79 -17.07
CA ASP A 230 16.43 1.76 -18.03
C ASP A 230 15.32 0.72 -18.29
N LEU A 231 14.67 0.22 -17.24
CA LEU A 231 13.56 -0.73 -17.39
C LEU A 231 12.36 -0.08 -18.09
N MET A 232 12.06 1.18 -17.77
CA MET A 232 10.97 1.91 -18.44
C MET A 232 11.25 2.13 -19.92
N SER A 233 12.50 2.45 -20.28
CA SER A 233 12.92 2.57 -21.69
C SER A 233 12.74 1.25 -22.44
N ASP A 234 13.14 0.12 -21.85
CA ASP A 234 12.96 -1.21 -22.41
C ASP A 234 11.45 -1.57 -22.61
N VAL A 235 10.62 -1.26 -21.60
CA VAL A 235 9.17 -1.52 -21.68
C VAL A 235 8.51 -0.65 -22.76
N ALA A 236 8.86 0.64 -22.84
CA ALA A 236 8.32 1.54 -23.86
C ALA A 236 8.72 1.07 -25.27
N ALA A 237 9.98 0.70 -25.47
CA ALA A 237 10.47 0.17 -26.74
C ALA A 237 9.75 -1.14 -27.13
N SER A 238 9.54 -2.04 -26.16
CA SER A 238 8.79 -3.27 -26.37
C SER A 238 7.36 -3.00 -26.80
N LEU A 239 6.61 -2.16 -26.08
CA LEU A 239 5.24 -1.78 -26.44
C LEU A 239 5.16 -1.17 -27.83
N ARG A 240 6.05 -0.23 -28.14
CA ARG A 240 6.11 0.39 -29.45
C ARG A 240 6.31 -0.61 -30.60
N SER A 241 7.08 -1.68 -30.35
CA SER A 241 7.36 -2.70 -31.39
C SER A 241 6.19 -3.63 -31.68
N ILE A 242 5.21 -3.72 -30.79
CA ILE A 242 4.11 -4.70 -30.88
C ILE A 242 2.73 -4.07 -31.04
N LEU A 243 2.57 -2.79 -30.70
CA LEU A 243 1.29 -2.10 -30.82
C LEU A 243 0.95 -1.78 -32.28
N PRO A 244 -0.35 -1.73 -32.64
CA PRO A 244 -0.79 -1.32 -33.96
C PRO A 244 -0.22 0.06 -34.35
N ALA A 245 0.07 0.25 -35.65
CA ALA A 245 0.74 1.46 -36.13
C ALA A 245 -0.06 2.77 -35.92
N ASP A 246 -1.36 2.65 -35.72
CA ASP A 246 -2.30 3.76 -35.45
C ASP A 246 -2.55 3.97 -33.95
N ASP A 247 -1.92 3.19 -33.07
CA ASP A 247 -2.05 3.36 -31.64
C ASP A 247 -1.43 4.70 -31.18
N ALA A 248 -2.16 5.45 -30.34
CA ALA A 248 -1.70 6.74 -29.83
C ALA A 248 -0.40 6.67 -29.02
N PHE A 249 -0.01 5.47 -28.53
CA PHE A 249 1.26 5.26 -27.85
C PHE A 249 2.46 5.63 -28.73
N HIS A 250 2.37 5.46 -30.05
CA HIS A 250 3.48 5.80 -30.97
C HIS A 250 3.88 7.28 -30.91
N ALA A 251 2.96 8.18 -30.54
CA ALA A 251 3.26 9.60 -30.39
C ALA A 251 4.17 9.92 -29.19
N VAL A 252 4.25 9.00 -28.21
CA VAL A 252 5.00 9.21 -26.95
C VAL A 252 5.94 8.05 -26.63
N GLY A 253 5.95 7.01 -27.43
CA GLY A 253 6.70 5.76 -27.16
C GLY A 253 8.20 5.84 -27.47
N ASP A 254 8.69 6.95 -28.05
CA ASP A 254 10.12 7.17 -28.23
C ASP A 254 10.79 7.48 -26.90
N ASP A 255 11.95 6.86 -26.68
CA ASP A 255 12.73 7.15 -25.47
C ASP A 255 13.46 8.48 -25.62
N PRO A 256 13.18 9.50 -24.77
CA PRO A 256 13.83 10.79 -24.88
C PRO A 256 15.35 10.69 -24.73
N ALA A 257 16.09 11.52 -25.45
CA ALA A 257 17.56 11.61 -25.36
C ALA A 257 18.04 11.81 -23.90
N LEU A 258 17.24 12.53 -23.10
CA LEU A 258 17.44 12.71 -21.65
C LEU A 258 17.61 11.38 -20.91
N ASN A 259 16.74 10.40 -21.15
CA ASN A 259 16.81 9.09 -20.50
C ASN A 259 18.08 8.33 -20.91
N GLN A 260 18.42 8.35 -22.20
CA GLN A 260 19.61 7.67 -22.72
C GLN A 260 20.90 8.25 -22.12
N VAL A 261 21.00 9.56 -21.99
CA VAL A 261 22.14 10.24 -21.33
C VAL A 261 22.23 9.86 -19.86
N MET A 262 21.10 9.81 -19.15
CA MET A 262 21.05 9.42 -17.75
C MET A 262 21.46 7.96 -17.55
N ILE A 263 20.92 7.04 -18.36
CA ILE A 263 21.27 5.61 -18.31
C ILE A 263 22.76 5.39 -18.57
N ALA A 264 23.31 6.01 -19.61
CA ALA A 264 24.74 5.91 -19.96
C ALA A 264 25.65 6.40 -18.84
N ALA A 265 25.22 7.42 -18.07
CA ALA A 265 25.96 7.95 -16.91
C ALA A 265 25.73 7.17 -15.61
N GLY A 266 24.84 6.15 -15.60
CA GLY A 266 24.51 5.30 -14.46
C GLY A 266 23.44 5.88 -13.52
N TYR A 267 22.70 6.89 -13.98
CA TYR A 267 21.52 7.44 -13.28
C TYR A 267 20.26 6.70 -13.74
N THR A 268 20.07 5.50 -13.20
CA THR A 268 18.98 4.58 -13.56
C THR A 268 17.85 4.56 -12.55
N GLY A 269 17.75 5.55 -11.67
CA GLY A 269 16.78 5.63 -10.59
C GLY A 269 17.35 5.17 -9.25
N ASN A 270 16.47 4.80 -8.30
CA ASN A 270 16.85 4.44 -6.92
C ASN A 270 17.81 3.24 -6.83
N LYS A 271 17.85 2.40 -7.83
CA LYS A 271 18.79 1.26 -7.93
C LYS A 271 20.19 1.65 -8.42
N GLY A 272 20.35 2.87 -8.96
CA GLY A 272 21.59 3.39 -9.51
C GLY A 272 22.20 4.50 -8.66
N LYS A 273 22.87 5.47 -9.34
CA LYS A 273 23.44 6.66 -8.68
C LYS A 273 22.38 7.73 -8.31
N GLY A 274 21.11 7.45 -8.45
CA GLY A 274 19.96 8.33 -8.47
C GLY A 274 19.29 8.31 -9.84
N GLY A 275 18.29 9.16 -10.03
CA GLY A 275 17.55 9.27 -11.29
C GLY A 275 17.16 10.71 -11.56
N PHE A 276 15.90 10.96 -11.86
CA PHE A 276 15.36 12.33 -11.95
C PHE A 276 15.50 13.08 -10.62
N TYR A 277 15.42 12.34 -9.51
CA TYR A 277 15.78 12.81 -8.19
C TYR A 277 17.01 12.07 -7.67
N ARG A 278 17.79 12.76 -6.82
CA ARG A 278 18.90 12.16 -6.10
C ARG A 278 19.05 12.81 -4.72
N ASP A 279 19.50 12.02 -3.75
CA ASP A 279 19.83 12.53 -2.43
C ASP A 279 21.33 12.83 -2.35
N THR A 280 21.67 13.98 -1.77
CA THR A 280 23.06 14.44 -1.57
C THR A 280 23.25 14.85 -0.11
N THR A 281 24.50 15.09 0.28
CA THR A 281 24.80 15.61 1.63
C THR A 281 24.20 16.99 1.91
N SER A 282 23.88 17.75 0.86
CA SER A 282 23.24 19.08 0.93
C SER A 282 21.70 19.03 0.86
N GLY A 283 21.12 17.85 0.61
CA GLY A 283 19.67 17.66 0.48
C GLY A 283 19.28 16.97 -0.80
N ARG A 284 17.97 16.94 -1.06
CA ARG A 284 17.40 16.31 -2.26
C ARG A 284 17.49 17.25 -3.46
N GLU A 285 17.98 16.74 -4.57
CA GLU A 285 18.11 17.45 -5.82
C GLU A 285 17.22 16.84 -6.91
N VAL A 286 16.82 17.67 -7.88
CA VAL A 286 16.01 17.30 -9.04
C VAL A 286 16.76 17.65 -10.34
N ARG A 287 16.62 16.77 -11.35
CA ARG A 287 17.21 16.93 -12.67
C ARG A 287 16.63 18.17 -13.38
N ILE A 288 17.48 18.99 -13.98
CA ILE A 288 17.03 20.12 -14.80
C ILE A 288 16.70 19.60 -16.20
N ILE A 289 15.49 19.87 -16.67
CA ILE A 289 15.07 19.67 -18.06
C ILE A 289 15.43 20.96 -18.81
N GLU A 290 16.50 20.91 -19.59
CA GLU A 290 16.84 22.01 -20.52
C GLU A 290 16.53 21.58 -21.95
N HIS A 291 16.16 22.53 -22.79
CA HIS A 291 15.88 22.34 -24.21
C HIS A 291 17.16 21.82 -24.91
N GLY A 292 17.22 20.51 -25.19
CA GLY A 292 18.29 19.87 -25.94
C GLY A 292 19.65 19.75 -25.24
N GLY A 293 19.71 19.90 -23.91
CA GLY A 293 20.98 19.84 -23.16
C GLY A 293 21.53 18.43 -22.98
N ASP A 294 22.71 18.15 -23.51
CA ASP A 294 23.49 16.93 -23.29
C ASP A 294 24.11 16.87 -21.88
N GLY A 295 23.96 17.96 -21.10
CA GLY A 295 24.54 18.10 -19.77
C GLY A 295 23.68 17.48 -18.66
N LEU A 296 24.33 16.71 -17.75
CA LEU A 296 23.72 16.25 -16.52
C LEU A 296 23.80 17.36 -15.46
N ALA A 297 22.71 18.09 -15.22
CA ALA A 297 22.61 19.15 -14.23
C ALA A 297 21.43 18.92 -13.27
N TRP A 298 21.64 19.21 -11.99
CA TRP A 298 20.63 19.14 -10.93
C TRP A 298 20.55 20.46 -10.18
N ARG A 299 19.42 20.72 -9.59
CA ARG A 299 19.17 21.81 -8.65
C ARG A 299 18.47 21.27 -7.41
N SER A 300 18.46 22.01 -6.33
CA SER A 300 17.65 21.68 -5.17
C SER A 300 16.16 21.60 -5.57
N VAL A 301 15.43 20.67 -5.00
CA VAL A 301 13.98 20.56 -5.17
C VAL A 301 13.34 21.85 -4.65
N ALA A 302 12.32 22.36 -5.33
CA ALA A 302 11.59 23.53 -4.90
C ALA A 302 10.93 23.31 -3.53
N THR A 303 11.05 24.29 -2.64
CA THR A 303 10.44 24.25 -1.31
C THR A 303 8.95 24.61 -1.33
N GLU A 304 8.54 25.36 -2.34
CA GLU A 304 7.15 25.79 -2.54
C GLU A 304 6.51 25.00 -3.68
N LEU A 305 5.32 24.52 -3.45
CA LEU A 305 4.52 23.85 -4.47
C LEU A 305 3.93 24.90 -5.45
N PRO A 306 3.65 24.50 -6.71
CA PRO A 306 2.83 25.31 -7.61
C PRO A 306 1.49 25.68 -6.95
N ALA A 307 1.00 26.90 -7.22
CA ALA A 307 -0.23 27.41 -6.59
C ALA A 307 -1.43 26.47 -6.75
N ALA A 308 -1.63 25.90 -7.95
CA ALA A 308 -2.70 24.94 -8.19
C ALA A 308 -2.51 23.63 -7.39
N ALA A 309 -1.27 23.15 -7.21
CA ALA A 309 -1.02 21.96 -6.39
C ALA A 309 -1.26 22.22 -4.90
N SER A 310 -0.91 23.40 -4.41
CA SER A 310 -1.20 23.84 -3.03
C SER A 310 -2.71 23.95 -2.80
N ALA A 311 -3.43 24.61 -3.72
CA ALA A 311 -4.89 24.75 -3.66
C ALA A 311 -5.59 23.37 -3.76
N SER A 312 -5.07 22.45 -4.58
CA SER A 312 -5.55 21.06 -4.66
C SER A 312 -5.40 20.31 -3.31
N ALA A 313 -4.26 20.48 -2.66
CA ALA A 313 -4.03 19.88 -1.32
C ALA A 313 -4.98 20.46 -0.27
N GLU A 314 -5.28 21.75 -0.32
CA GLU A 314 -6.27 22.41 0.53
C GLU A 314 -7.70 21.92 0.23
N ALA A 315 -8.06 21.79 -1.05
CA ALA A 315 -9.35 21.24 -1.47
C ALA A 315 -9.52 19.81 -0.94
N GLN A 316 -8.51 18.98 -1.09
CA GLN A 316 -8.52 17.61 -0.54
C GLN A 316 -8.69 17.61 0.98
N ALA A 317 -8.00 18.49 1.71
CA ALA A 317 -8.13 18.62 3.17
C ALA A 317 -9.54 19.04 3.60
N ARG A 318 -10.21 19.86 2.79
CA ARG A 318 -11.63 20.27 2.98
C ARG A 318 -12.63 19.30 2.35
N GLN A 319 -12.13 18.18 1.76
CA GLN A 319 -12.91 17.19 1.02
C GLN A 319 -13.73 17.78 -0.16
N ALA A 320 -13.22 18.84 -0.74
CA ALA A 320 -13.64 19.34 -2.04
C ALA A 320 -12.89 18.61 -3.18
N GLU A 321 -13.29 18.84 -4.42
CA GLU A 321 -12.65 18.17 -5.56
C GLU A 321 -11.21 18.68 -5.78
N PRO A 322 -10.19 17.83 -5.64
CA PRO A 322 -8.79 18.27 -5.77
C PRO A 322 -8.37 18.58 -7.21
N LEU A 323 -9.15 18.19 -8.22
CA LEU A 323 -8.88 18.52 -9.62
C LEU A 323 -9.23 19.98 -9.96
N ASP A 324 -10.23 20.58 -9.31
CA ASP A 324 -10.75 21.89 -9.68
C ASP A 324 -9.66 22.98 -9.78
N PRO A 325 -8.72 23.13 -8.81
CA PRO A 325 -7.67 24.12 -8.93
C PRO A 325 -6.75 23.93 -10.16
N VAL A 326 -6.50 22.67 -10.56
CA VAL A 326 -5.68 22.36 -11.74
C VAL A 326 -6.47 22.63 -13.02
N LEU A 327 -7.77 22.30 -13.05
CA LEU A 327 -8.64 22.56 -14.21
C LEU A 327 -8.88 24.05 -14.46
N GLN A 328 -8.68 24.90 -13.45
CA GLN A 328 -8.84 26.36 -13.53
C GLN A 328 -7.50 27.08 -13.75
N ASP A 329 -6.35 26.41 -13.65
CA ASP A 329 -5.03 27.02 -13.80
C ASP A 329 -4.71 27.29 -15.28
N THR A 330 -4.63 28.56 -15.65
CA THR A 330 -4.31 29.00 -17.03
C THR A 330 -2.81 29.19 -17.27
N SER A 331 -1.96 28.96 -16.28
CA SER A 331 -0.51 29.01 -16.40
C SER A 331 0.03 27.95 -17.38
N PRO A 332 1.26 28.08 -17.90
CA PRO A 332 1.89 27.04 -18.71
C PRO A 332 1.93 25.68 -18.00
N ALA A 333 2.16 25.67 -16.67
CA ALA A 333 2.17 24.46 -15.86
C ALA A 333 0.76 23.85 -15.70
N GLY A 334 -0.27 24.69 -15.52
CA GLY A 334 -1.67 24.25 -15.50
C GLY A 334 -2.08 23.66 -16.86
N ARG A 335 -1.73 24.33 -17.97
CA ARG A 335 -2.01 23.82 -19.34
C ARG A 335 -1.31 22.49 -19.61
N PHE A 336 -0.07 22.33 -19.16
CA PHE A 336 0.63 21.03 -19.18
C PHE A 336 -0.18 19.95 -18.47
N ALA A 337 -0.56 20.18 -17.22
CA ALA A 337 -1.31 19.18 -16.43
C ALA A 337 -2.67 18.85 -17.08
N GLN A 338 -3.41 19.85 -17.57
CA GLN A 338 -4.67 19.67 -18.28
C GLN A 338 -4.48 18.83 -19.55
N THR A 339 -3.42 19.11 -20.34
CA THR A 339 -3.10 18.33 -21.56
C THR A 339 -2.82 16.86 -21.22
N VAL A 340 -2.00 16.61 -20.19
CA VAL A 340 -1.72 15.25 -19.72
C VAL A 340 -2.99 14.54 -19.29
N LEU A 341 -3.85 15.21 -18.50
CA LEU A 341 -5.11 14.64 -18.05
C LEU A 341 -6.02 14.25 -19.22
N VAL A 342 -6.31 15.18 -20.13
CA VAL A 342 -7.21 14.94 -21.28
C VAL A 342 -6.68 13.80 -22.14
N LYS A 343 -5.39 13.75 -22.44
CA LYS A 343 -4.80 12.70 -23.27
C LYS A 343 -4.84 11.32 -22.59
N ILE A 344 -4.56 11.23 -21.26
CA ILE A 344 -4.69 9.97 -20.51
C ILE A 344 -6.12 9.45 -20.54
N LEU A 345 -7.10 10.32 -20.27
CA LEU A 345 -8.52 9.94 -20.24
C LEU A 345 -9.01 9.55 -21.64
N SER A 346 -8.57 10.25 -22.69
CA SER A 346 -8.88 9.91 -24.08
C SER A 346 -8.32 8.55 -24.47
N TYR A 347 -7.06 8.27 -24.12
CA TYR A 347 -6.43 6.98 -24.41
C TYR A 347 -7.13 5.84 -23.67
N ALA A 348 -7.39 5.99 -22.38
CA ALA A 348 -8.11 4.98 -21.61
C ALA A 348 -9.51 4.70 -22.21
N ALA A 349 -10.24 5.73 -22.62
CA ALA A 349 -11.54 5.57 -23.25
C ALA A 349 -11.48 4.85 -24.60
N SER A 350 -10.44 5.09 -25.41
CA SER A 350 -10.27 4.45 -26.72
C SER A 350 -10.00 2.95 -26.63
N LEU A 351 -9.50 2.45 -25.48
CA LEU A 351 -9.23 1.03 -25.24
C LEU A 351 -10.51 0.20 -24.96
N VAL A 352 -11.66 0.86 -24.82
CA VAL A 352 -12.97 0.19 -24.72
C VAL A 352 -13.66 0.27 -26.09
N PRO A 353 -14.04 -0.87 -26.74
CA PRO A 353 -14.02 -2.24 -26.25
C PRO A 353 -12.78 -3.08 -26.66
N GLU A 354 -11.72 -2.49 -27.13
CA GLU A 354 -10.56 -3.24 -27.69
C GLU A 354 -9.99 -4.27 -26.70
N ILE A 355 -9.71 -3.87 -25.47
CA ILE A 355 -9.06 -4.73 -24.46
C ILE A 355 -10.09 -5.30 -23.48
N THR A 356 -11.09 -4.52 -23.15
CA THR A 356 -12.19 -4.88 -22.24
C THR A 356 -13.46 -4.16 -22.63
N THR A 357 -14.61 -4.78 -22.35
CA THR A 357 -15.94 -4.13 -22.53
C THR A 357 -16.37 -3.37 -21.27
N SER A 358 -15.64 -3.51 -20.15
CA SER A 358 -15.94 -2.86 -18.88
C SER A 358 -14.91 -1.79 -18.52
N PRO A 359 -15.30 -0.51 -18.45
CA PRO A 359 -14.45 0.56 -17.92
C PRO A 359 -13.90 0.28 -16.52
N GLN A 360 -14.62 -0.50 -15.70
CA GLN A 360 -14.17 -0.91 -14.35
C GLN A 360 -12.82 -1.65 -14.38
N ASP A 361 -12.57 -2.50 -15.38
CA ASP A 361 -11.33 -3.26 -15.46
C ASP A 361 -10.12 -2.35 -15.62
N ILE A 362 -10.26 -1.27 -16.40
CA ILE A 362 -9.20 -0.25 -16.57
C ILE A 362 -8.99 0.52 -15.27
N ASP A 363 -10.08 0.96 -14.62
CA ASP A 363 -10.00 1.65 -13.34
C ASP A 363 -9.34 0.77 -12.28
N ASP A 364 -9.72 -0.50 -12.21
CA ASP A 364 -9.16 -1.47 -11.29
C ASP A 364 -7.68 -1.77 -11.59
N ALA A 365 -7.30 -1.89 -12.85
CA ALA A 365 -5.90 -2.07 -13.24
C ALA A 365 -5.03 -0.89 -12.75
N MET A 366 -5.49 0.35 -12.89
CA MET A 366 -4.75 1.53 -12.41
C MET A 366 -4.71 1.60 -10.88
N LYS A 367 -5.81 1.33 -10.20
CA LYS A 367 -5.88 1.33 -8.73
C LYS A 367 -5.04 0.21 -8.11
N LEU A 368 -5.05 -0.98 -8.68
CA LEU A 368 -4.37 -2.15 -8.14
C LEU A 368 -2.89 -2.25 -8.56
N GLY A 369 -2.55 -1.77 -9.76
CA GLY A 369 -1.22 -1.88 -10.35
C GLY A 369 -0.34 -0.63 -10.21
N PHE A 370 -0.95 0.55 -10.15
CA PHE A 370 -0.24 1.84 -10.07
C PHE A 370 -0.59 2.66 -8.83
N ASN A 371 -1.39 2.07 -7.91
CA ASN A 371 -1.84 2.71 -6.67
C ASN A 371 -2.58 4.04 -6.88
N TRP A 372 -3.27 4.22 -8.01
CA TRP A 372 -4.12 5.37 -8.21
C TRP A 372 -5.31 5.32 -7.22
N GLN A 373 -5.72 6.47 -6.72
CA GLN A 373 -6.89 6.57 -5.85
C GLN A 373 -8.19 6.51 -6.64
N ARG A 374 -8.17 7.01 -7.88
CA ARG A 374 -9.26 7.00 -8.85
C ARG A 374 -8.74 6.49 -10.18
N GLY A 375 -9.52 5.63 -10.82
CA GLY A 375 -9.20 5.19 -12.17
C GLY A 375 -9.59 6.23 -13.23
N PRO A 376 -9.20 6.04 -14.50
CA PRO A 376 -9.48 6.99 -15.58
C PRO A 376 -10.97 7.31 -15.76
N PHE A 377 -11.86 6.35 -15.64
CA PHE A 377 -13.30 6.57 -15.81
C PHE A 377 -13.93 7.23 -14.59
N GLU A 378 -13.44 6.95 -13.38
CA GLU A 378 -13.79 7.72 -12.19
C GLU A 378 -13.31 9.18 -12.29
N LEU A 379 -12.18 9.43 -12.95
CA LEU A 379 -11.66 10.79 -13.22
C LEU A 379 -12.50 11.50 -14.28
N ILE A 380 -12.95 10.81 -15.35
CA ILE A 380 -13.85 11.38 -16.35
C ILE A 380 -15.12 11.88 -15.68
N ASP A 381 -15.71 11.08 -14.80
CA ASP A 381 -16.92 11.45 -14.06
C ASP A 381 -16.68 12.61 -13.08
N ALA A 382 -15.50 12.67 -12.45
CA ALA A 382 -15.12 13.77 -11.55
C ALA A 382 -14.90 15.11 -12.30
N VAL A 383 -14.33 15.08 -13.49
CA VAL A 383 -14.18 16.26 -14.36
C VAL A 383 -15.55 16.66 -14.92
N GLY A 384 -16.38 15.71 -15.27
CA GLY A 384 -17.63 15.87 -16.01
C GLY A 384 -17.40 15.95 -17.52
N LEU A 385 -18.26 15.27 -18.28
CA LEU A 385 -18.12 15.13 -19.74
C LEU A 385 -18.11 16.47 -20.45
N ASP A 386 -19.02 17.38 -20.11
CA ASP A 386 -19.13 18.69 -20.74
C ASP A 386 -17.85 19.52 -20.52
N ARG A 387 -17.32 19.50 -19.29
CA ARG A 387 -16.07 20.20 -18.98
C ARG A 387 -14.86 19.54 -19.65
N LEU A 388 -14.84 18.21 -19.76
CA LEU A 388 -13.79 17.49 -20.48
C LEU A 388 -13.78 17.85 -21.97
N CYS A 389 -14.95 17.90 -22.61
CA CYS A 389 -15.09 18.33 -24.01
C CYS A 389 -14.64 19.77 -24.19
N GLN A 390 -15.12 20.68 -23.35
CA GLN A 390 -14.72 22.08 -23.39
C GLN A 390 -13.20 22.23 -23.21
N LEU A 391 -12.59 21.52 -22.27
CA LEU A 391 -11.16 21.55 -22.01
C LEU A 391 -10.36 21.04 -23.20
N ALA A 392 -10.82 19.97 -23.86
CA ALA A 392 -10.19 19.44 -25.08
C ALA A 392 -10.21 20.46 -26.20
N ASP A 393 -11.36 21.15 -26.41
CA ASP A 393 -11.48 22.19 -27.40
C ASP A 393 -10.54 23.40 -27.11
N GLU A 394 -10.47 23.83 -25.83
CA GLU A 394 -9.55 24.91 -25.39
C GLU A 394 -8.08 24.57 -25.62
N LEU A 395 -7.72 23.27 -25.56
CA LEU A 395 -6.37 22.74 -25.76
C LEU A 395 -6.10 22.33 -27.22
N GLY A 396 -7.11 22.35 -28.10
CA GLY A 396 -6.99 21.90 -29.50
C GLY A 396 -6.78 20.39 -29.63
N LEU A 397 -7.32 19.59 -28.69
CA LEU A 397 -7.19 18.14 -28.62
C LEU A 397 -8.46 17.44 -29.13
N ALA A 398 -8.30 16.43 -29.96
CA ALA A 398 -9.40 15.59 -30.39
C ALA A 398 -9.74 14.54 -29.31
N LEU A 399 -11.02 14.36 -29.04
CA LEU A 399 -11.53 13.29 -28.17
C LEU A 399 -12.04 12.11 -29.00
N PRO A 400 -11.89 10.86 -28.51
CA PRO A 400 -12.44 9.68 -29.16
C PRO A 400 -13.97 9.67 -29.10
N SER A 401 -14.60 8.96 -30.04
CA SER A 401 -16.07 8.84 -30.13
C SER A 401 -16.72 8.29 -28.86
N GLN A 402 -16.01 7.45 -28.12
CA GLN A 402 -16.46 6.93 -26.82
C GLN A 402 -16.73 8.02 -25.78
N LEU A 403 -16.12 9.20 -25.92
CA LEU A 403 -16.36 10.36 -25.06
C LEU A 403 -17.33 11.37 -25.72
N THR A 404 -17.13 11.70 -27.02
CA THR A 404 -17.93 12.72 -27.69
C THR A 404 -19.38 12.33 -27.95
N ALA A 405 -19.67 11.04 -28.12
CA ALA A 405 -21.03 10.53 -28.29
C ALA A 405 -21.74 10.26 -26.95
N ARG A 406 -21.06 10.51 -25.81
CA ARG A 406 -21.57 10.19 -24.49
C ARG A 406 -22.26 11.38 -23.85
N SER A 407 -23.42 11.14 -23.19
CA SER A 407 -24.18 12.18 -22.49
C SER A 407 -24.43 11.88 -21.01
N ARG A 408 -23.87 10.78 -20.48
CA ARG A 408 -24.11 10.32 -19.12
C ARG A 408 -22.84 9.81 -18.47
N PRO A 409 -22.70 9.86 -17.11
CA PRO A 409 -21.52 9.41 -16.42
C PRO A 409 -21.27 7.91 -16.62
N TYR A 410 -20.04 7.46 -16.34
CA TYR A 410 -19.70 6.04 -16.33
C TYR A 410 -20.25 5.34 -15.09
N TYR A 411 -20.14 5.98 -13.93
CA TYR A 411 -20.65 5.45 -12.68
C TYR A 411 -21.90 6.19 -12.23
N THR A 412 -22.91 5.46 -11.78
CA THR A 412 -24.15 6.02 -11.22
C THR A 412 -24.62 5.20 -10.02
N VAL A 413 -25.39 5.82 -9.12
CA VAL A 413 -26.05 5.13 -8.02
C VAL A 413 -27.53 5.02 -8.35
N HIS A 414 -28.04 3.80 -8.42
CA HIS A 414 -29.43 3.50 -8.63
C HIS A 414 -29.92 2.51 -7.57
N ASP A 415 -31.00 2.79 -6.87
CA ASP A 415 -31.56 1.96 -5.80
C ASP A 415 -30.52 1.49 -4.75
N SER A 416 -29.66 2.41 -4.30
CA SER A 416 -28.56 2.14 -3.37
C SER A 416 -27.49 1.16 -3.90
N GLN A 417 -27.47 0.90 -5.20
CA GLN A 417 -26.47 0.11 -5.88
C GLN A 417 -25.59 1.02 -6.74
N LEU A 418 -24.29 0.77 -6.73
CA LEU A 418 -23.36 1.42 -7.65
C LEU A 418 -23.30 0.63 -8.95
N ASP A 419 -23.66 1.29 -10.04
CA ASP A 419 -23.64 0.74 -11.39
C ASP A 419 -22.56 1.40 -12.22
N ILE A 420 -22.02 0.65 -13.21
CA ILE A 420 -21.10 1.13 -14.24
C ILE A 420 -21.67 0.87 -15.63
N ASP A 421 -21.50 1.84 -16.53
CA ASP A 421 -21.94 1.73 -17.92
C ASP A 421 -20.91 0.97 -18.76
N THR A 422 -21.23 -0.26 -19.13
CA THR A 422 -20.40 -1.13 -19.96
C THR A 422 -20.71 -0.91 -21.45
N HIS A 423 -19.75 -1.24 -22.32
CA HIS A 423 -19.90 -1.00 -23.76
C HIS A 423 -21.09 -1.74 -24.38
N ASP A 424 -21.29 -2.98 -23.99
CA ASP A 424 -22.23 -3.91 -24.65
C ASP A 424 -23.57 -4.09 -23.92
N LYS A 425 -23.67 -3.75 -22.62
CA LYS A 425 -24.87 -4.03 -21.80
C LYS A 425 -25.46 -2.79 -21.13
N GLY A 426 -24.85 -1.60 -21.32
CA GLY A 426 -25.25 -0.41 -20.59
C GLY A 426 -24.91 -0.51 -19.10
N TYR A 427 -25.68 0.16 -18.24
CA TYR A 427 -25.46 0.13 -16.79
C TYR A 427 -25.63 -1.27 -16.22
N GLN A 428 -24.57 -1.73 -15.57
CA GLN A 428 -24.53 -3.00 -14.84
C GLN A 428 -24.00 -2.74 -13.43
N PRO A 429 -24.42 -3.52 -12.44
CA PRO A 429 -23.80 -3.48 -11.12
C PRO A 429 -22.27 -3.58 -11.18
N VAL A 430 -21.58 -2.73 -10.41
CA VAL A 430 -20.14 -2.86 -10.25
C VAL A 430 -19.81 -4.26 -9.72
N ALA A 431 -19.15 -5.07 -10.54
CA ALA A 431 -18.88 -6.47 -10.24
C ALA A 431 -17.60 -6.62 -9.43
N LEU A 432 -17.72 -7.16 -8.21
CA LEU A 432 -16.58 -7.62 -7.40
C LEU A 432 -16.69 -9.13 -7.20
N PRO A 433 -15.56 -9.87 -7.05
CA PRO A 433 -15.62 -11.27 -6.69
C PRO A 433 -16.40 -11.51 -5.40
N GLU A 434 -17.04 -12.68 -5.29
CA GLU A 434 -17.78 -13.05 -4.08
C GLU A 434 -16.93 -12.91 -2.81
N GLY A 435 -17.43 -12.22 -1.78
CA GLY A 435 -16.72 -11.98 -0.52
C GLY A 435 -15.61 -10.93 -0.61
N VAL A 436 -15.54 -10.17 -1.69
CA VAL A 436 -14.68 -8.99 -1.85
C VAL A 436 -15.50 -7.72 -1.59
N MET A 437 -14.93 -6.78 -0.86
CA MET A 437 -15.50 -5.46 -0.64
C MET A 437 -14.39 -4.41 -0.69
N ARG A 438 -14.57 -3.38 -1.50
CA ARG A 438 -13.74 -2.18 -1.50
C ARG A 438 -14.56 -1.04 -0.95
N PHE A 439 -14.23 -0.57 0.23
CA PHE A 439 -15.04 0.46 0.89
C PHE A 439 -15.03 1.77 0.12
N SER A 440 -13.98 2.07 -0.60
CA SER A 440 -13.91 3.20 -1.54
C SER A 440 -15.04 3.23 -2.59
N LEU A 441 -15.57 2.07 -2.98
CA LEU A 441 -16.77 1.94 -3.82
C LEU A 441 -18.04 1.93 -2.97
N SER A 442 -18.11 1.06 -1.95
CA SER A 442 -19.29 0.87 -1.11
C SER A 442 -19.71 2.13 -0.35
N ARG A 443 -18.78 3.01 0.00
CA ARG A 443 -19.08 4.27 0.70
C ARG A 443 -19.94 5.24 -0.13
N ARG A 444 -20.03 5.06 -1.46
CA ARG A 444 -20.88 5.86 -2.34
C ARG A 444 -22.37 5.62 -2.07
N THR A 445 -22.70 4.45 -1.55
CA THR A 445 -24.06 4.02 -1.23
C THR A 445 -24.27 3.82 0.28
N ALA A 446 -23.23 3.79 1.09
CA ALA A 446 -23.32 3.57 2.53
C ALA A 446 -23.98 4.75 3.26
N GLU A 447 -24.83 4.44 4.25
CA GLU A 447 -25.41 5.45 5.14
C GLU A 447 -24.33 6.06 6.04
N LYS A 448 -24.09 7.35 5.89
CA LYS A 448 -23.16 8.10 6.72
C LYS A 448 -23.89 8.67 7.94
N ILE A 449 -23.53 8.22 9.14
CA ILE A 449 -24.12 8.67 10.41
C ILE A 449 -23.59 10.05 10.79
N CYS A 450 -22.27 10.20 10.81
CA CYS A 450 -21.63 11.50 11.06
C CYS A 450 -20.24 11.55 10.40
N ARG A 451 -19.70 12.77 10.29
CA ARG A 451 -18.42 13.05 9.64
C ARG A 451 -17.86 14.36 10.15
N ASN A 452 -16.53 14.45 10.18
CA ASN A 452 -15.76 15.69 10.28
C ASN A 452 -14.57 15.63 9.28
N ASP A 453 -13.61 16.55 9.37
CA ASP A 453 -12.50 16.63 8.41
C ASP A 453 -11.48 15.49 8.55
N ALA A 454 -11.50 14.72 9.64
CA ALA A 454 -10.50 13.69 9.92
C ALA A 454 -11.04 12.25 9.85
N ALA A 455 -12.34 12.06 10.11
CA ALA A 455 -12.93 10.73 10.16
C ALA A 455 -14.43 10.74 9.84
N SER A 456 -14.96 9.57 9.53
CA SER A 456 -16.39 9.34 9.29
C SER A 456 -16.88 8.10 10.03
N LEU A 457 -18.14 8.10 10.43
CA LEU A 457 -18.87 6.96 10.96
C LEU A 457 -19.97 6.56 10.00
N TYR A 458 -19.96 5.31 9.58
CA TYR A 458 -20.96 4.75 8.67
C TYR A 458 -21.79 3.67 9.35
N ARG A 459 -23.02 3.50 8.88
CA ARG A 459 -23.84 2.33 9.16
C ARG A 459 -23.61 1.30 8.06
N LEU A 460 -23.26 0.09 8.45
CA LEU A 460 -23.20 -1.07 7.57
C LEU A 460 -24.41 -1.97 7.80
N GLU A 461 -24.58 -2.94 6.90
CA GLU A 461 -25.60 -3.99 7.00
C GLU A 461 -25.52 -4.72 8.35
N GLY A 462 -26.67 -5.10 8.91
CA GLY A 462 -26.76 -5.70 10.25
C GLY A 462 -26.59 -4.67 11.37
N ASN A 463 -26.81 -3.39 11.09
CA ASN A 463 -26.69 -2.28 12.05
C ASN A 463 -25.29 -2.19 12.68
N LEU A 464 -24.24 -2.58 11.94
CA LEU A 464 -22.85 -2.40 12.37
C LEU A 464 -22.37 -0.96 12.17
N ARG A 465 -21.30 -0.58 12.85
CA ARG A 465 -20.64 0.72 12.69
C ARG A 465 -19.28 0.52 12.03
N LEU A 466 -18.95 1.41 11.10
CA LEU A 466 -17.61 1.48 10.51
C LEU A 466 -17.00 2.86 10.80
N VAL A 467 -15.86 2.86 11.46
CA VAL A 467 -14.99 4.04 11.62
C VAL A 467 -13.97 4.06 10.48
N GLU A 468 -13.99 5.14 9.67
CA GLU A 468 -13.02 5.39 8.61
C GLU A 468 -12.22 6.66 8.93
N PHE A 469 -10.89 6.56 9.00
CA PHE A 469 -9.99 7.71 9.05
C PHE A 469 -9.67 8.18 7.63
N HIS A 470 -9.64 9.50 7.42
CA HIS A 470 -9.35 10.08 6.10
C HIS A 470 -8.59 11.42 6.16
N SER A 471 -7.99 11.76 7.30
CA SER A 471 -7.02 12.84 7.42
C SER A 471 -5.76 12.55 6.59
N LYS A 472 -4.89 13.54 6.41
CA LYS A 472 -3.61 13.34 5.72
C LYS A 472 -2.79 12.23 6.38
N ALA A 473 -2.45 11.19 5.61
CA ALA A 473 -1.81 9.95 6.10
C ALA A 473 -2.60 9.23 7.21
N ASN A 474 -3.89 9.51 7.35
CA ASN A 474 -4.76 9.05 8.42
C ASN A 474 -4.19 9.34 9.82
N ALA A 475 -3.48 10.46 9.95
CA ALA A 475 -2.95 10.92 11.23
C ALA A 475 -4.10 11.31 12.17
N LEU A 476 -4.00 10.88 13.43
CA LEU A 476 -5.05 11.07 14.42
C LEU A 476 -4.95 12.42 15.11
N ASN A 477 -6.08 13.08 15.26
CA ASN A 477 -6.27 14.35 15.95
C ASN A 477 -7.56 14.34 16.77
N ASP A 478 -7.91 15.46 17.39
CA ASP A 478 -9.15 15.58 18.16
C ASP A 478 -10.41 15.15 17.39
N GLN A 479 -10.50 15.51 16.11
CA GLN A 479 -11.67 15.20 15.30
C GLN A 479 -11.77 13.69 15.01
N SER A 480 -10.65 13.01 14.73
CA SER A 480 -10.69 11.54 14.55
C SER A 480 -11.09 10.82 15.84
N MET A 481 -10.61 11.28 17.01
CA MET A 481 -10.96 10.67 18.29
C MET A 481 -12.39 10.96 18.72
N GLN A 482 -12.99 12.08 18.30
CA GLN A 482 -14.42 12.33 18.46
C GLN A 482 -15.27 11.29 17.72
N ILE A 483 -14.89 10.90 16.50
CA ILE A 483 -15.61 9.85 15.75
C ILE A 483 -15.44 8.48 16.41
N VAL A 484 -14.24 8.17 16.95
CA VAL A 484 -14.03 6.93 17.73
C VAL A 484 -14.94 6.89 18.96
N ALA A 485 -15.00 7.97 19.73
CA ALA A 485 -15.89 8.09 20.89
C ALA A 485 -17.38 8.01 20.50
N GLN A 486 -17.76 8.66 19.38
CA GLN A 486 -19.13 8.59 18.86
C GLN A 486 -19.50 7.17 18.44
N ALA A 487 -18.57 6.41 17.82
CA ALA A 487 -18.78 5.02 17.47
C ALA A 487 -19.00 4.13 18.71
N ALA A 488 -18.27 4.36 19.79
CA ALA A 488 -18.46 3.66 21.05
C ALA A 488 -19.78 4.01 21.74
N ALA A 489 -20.28 5.25 21.58
CA ALA A 489 -21.57 5.71 22.13
C ALA A 489 -22.76 5.21 21.29
N ASP A 490 -22.67 5.25 19.95
CA ASP A 490 -23.66 4.74 19.00
C ASP A 490 -23.12 3.46 18.33
N HIS A 491 -22.86 2.43 19.12
CA HIS A 491 -22.14 1.23 18.70
C HIS A 491 -22.92 0.26 17.78
N GLY A 492 -24.23 0.44 17.64
CA GLY A 492 -25.08 -0.50 16.90
C GLY A 492 -24.98 -1.92 17.46
N GLN A 493 -24.73 -2.89 16.60
CA GLN A 493 -24.57 -4.30 16.94
C GLN A 493 -23.06 -4.73 16.95
N GLY A 494 -22.15 -3.81 16.66
CA GLY A 494 -20.72 -4.04 16.63
C GLY A 494 -19.98 -2.98 15.83
N ILE A 495 -18.68 -2.85 16.05
CA ILE A 495 -17.85 -1.82 15.46
C ILE A 495 -16.71 -2.45 14.67
N VAL A 496 -16.46 -1.93 13.45
CA VAL A 496 -15.26 -2.19 12.67
C VAL A 496 -14.48 -0.88 12.53
N VAL A 497 -13.16 -0.92 12.75
CA VAL A 497 -12.25 0.21 12.49
C VAL A 497 -11.39 -0.15 11.28
N HIS A 498 -11.63 0.51 10.15
CA HIS A 498 -10.99 0.19 8.87
C HIS A 498 -10.96 1.39 7.92
N ASN A 499 -10.04 1.39 6.98
CA ASN A 499 -10.06 2.23 5.79
C ASN A 499 -9.35 1.56 4.59
N ASP A 500 -9.71 1.99 3.37
CA ASP A 500 -9.11 1.52 2.12
C ASP A 500 -7.86 2.32 1.69
N ALA A 501 -7.40 3.28 2.49
CA ALA A 501 -6.20 4.04 2.18
C ALA A 501 -4.94 3.17 2.19
N GLN A 502 -3.85 3.64 1.59
CA GLN A 502 -2.56 2.91 1.54
C GLN A 502 -2.08 2.47 2.93
N HIS A 503 -2.33 3.29 3.95
CA HIS A 503 -1.97 3.05 5.34
C HIS A 503 -3.20 3.17 6.23
N PHE A 504 -3.26 2.35 7.27
CA PHE A 504 -4.31 2.46 8.29
C PHE A 504 -4.20 3.79 9.05
N SER A 505 -3.03 4.07 9.60
CA SER A 505 -2.72 5.35 10.25
C SER A 505 -1.21 5.50 10.49
N ALA A 506 -0.69 6.70 10.24
CA ALA A 506 0.70 7.06 10.56
C ALA A 506 0.91 7.46 12.04
N GLY A 507 -0.12 7.34 12.88
CA GLY A 507 -0.09 7.76 14.28
C GLY A 507 -0.76 9.10 14.52
N VAL A 508 -0.40 9.80 15.61
CA VAL A 508 -0.93 11.12 15.92
C VAL A 508 -0.37 12.21 15.02
N ASP A 509 -1.11 13.30 14.82
CA ASP A 509 -0.65 14.45 14.02
C ASP A 509 0.50 15.18 14.72
N LEU A 510 1.72 14.89 14.31
CA LEU A 510 2.93 15.50 14.85
C LEU A 510 3.02 17.01 14.59
N ASN A 511 2.33 17.56 13.57
CA ASN A 511 2.29 19.01 13.36
C ASN A 511 1.54 19.70 14.48
N GLN A 512 0.43 19.11 14.94
CA GLN A 512 -0.33 19.61 16.08
C GLN A 512 0.52 19.60 17.36
N PHE A 513 1.25 18.50 17.61
CA PHE A 513 2.13 18.42 18.77
C PHE A 513 3.29 19.40 18.72
N LEU A 514 3.90 19.58 17.55
CA LEU A 514 4.95 20.57 17.37
C LEU A 514 4.43 22.00 17.60
N ALA A 515 3.20 22.29 17.19
CA ALA A 515 2.55 23.57 17.47
C ALA A 515 2.33 23.78 18.98
N PHE A 516 1.83 22.77 19.70
CA PHE A 516 1.70 22.83 21.18
C PHE A 516 3.05 23.08 21.87
N ILE A 517 4.10 22.36 21.45
CA ILE A 517 5.45 22.51 22.02
C ILE A 517 5.97 23.94 21.80
N LYS A 518 5.85 24.47 20.57
CA LYS A 518 6.31 25.82 20.24
C LYS A 518 5.55 26.92 20.98
N ALA A 519 4.25 26.71 21.23
CA ALA A 519 3.40 27.65 21.96
C ALA A 519 3.48 27.47 23.49
N GLY A 520 4.08 26.38 23.99
CA GLY A 520 4.05 26.04 25.41
C GLY A 520 2.66 25.67 25.93
N SER A 521 1.77 25.19 25.03
CA SER A 521 0.36 24.84 25.28
C SER A 521 0.21 23.46 25.93
N TRP A 522 0.79 23.31 27.13
CA TRP A 522 0.86 22.02 27.83
C TRP A 522 -0.51 21.53 28.32
N THR A 523 -1.40 22.44 28.70
CA THR A 523 -2.77 22.13 29.17
C THR A 523 -3.61 21.59 28.00
N GLU A 524 -3.50 22.17 26.82
CA GLU A 524 -4.19 21.76 25.62
C GLU A 524 -3.68 20.39 25.15
N MET A 525 -2.35 20.17 25.23
CA MET A 525 -1.73 18.88 24.94
C MET A 525 -2.21 17.80 25.91
N ASP A 526 -2.21 18.07 27.22
CA ASP A 526 -2.72 17.13 28.23
C ASP A 526 -4.19 16.81 28.01
N SER A 527 -5.01 17.81 27.71
CA SER A 527 -6.43 17.64 27.39
C SER A 527 -6.66 16.80 26.15
N PHE A 528 -5.84 16.95 25.11
CA PHE A 528 -5.89 16.08 23.92
C PHE A 528 -5.60 14.63 24.28
N LEU A 529 -4.53 14.38 25.05
CA LEU A 529 -4.14 13.03 25.46
C LEU A 529 -5.23 12.38 26.33
N ASP A 530 -5.84 13.14 27.24
CA ASP A 530 -6.96 12.69 28.07
C ASP A 530 -8.17 12.25 27.21
N ARG A 531 -8.56 13.09 26.23
CA ARG A 531 -9.64 12.74 25.30
C ARG A 531 -9.32 11.50 24.47
N PHE A 532 -8.07 11.37 24.01
CA PHE A 532 -7.61 10.19 23.28
C PHE A 532 -7.76 8.94 24.14
N GLN A 533 -7.23 8.95 25.37
CA GLN A 533 -7.31 7.84 26.32
C GLN A 533 -8.77 7.48 26.62
N ASN A 534 -9.63 8.46 26.83
CA ASN A 534 -11.05 8.22 27.07
C ASN A 534 -11.76 7.58 25.87
N ALA A 535 -11.46 8.01 24.65
CA ALA A 535 -12.05 7.44 23.44
C ALA A 535 -11.66 5.96 23.25
N VAL A 536 -10.37 5.60 23.39
CA VAL A 536 -9.93 4.21 23.25
C VAL A 536 -10.41 3.35 24.43
N LYS A 537 -10.53 3.91 25.62
CA LYS A 537 -11.12 3.23 26.78
C LYS A 537 -12.60 2.91 26.57
N GLN A 538 -13.38 3.85 26.02
CA GLN A 538 -14.78 3.61 25.66
C GLN A 538 -14.89 2.52 24.57
N LEU A 539 -13.97 2.52 23.60
CA LEU A 539 -13.92 1.52 22.57
C LEU A 539 -13.65 0.12 23.16
N LYS A 540 -12.67 0.00 24.05
CA LYS A 540 -12.28 -1.27 24.70
C LYS A 540 -13.40 -1.88 25.54
N TYR A 541 -14.15 -1.06 26.24
CA TYR A 541 -15.24 -1.51 27.15
C TYR A 541 -16.62 -1.38 26.51
N CYS A 542 -16.68 -1.29 25.19
CA CYS A 542 -17.93 -1.23 24.47
C CYS A 542 -18.77 -2.51 24.74
N PRO A 543 -20.12 -2.39 24.89
CA PRO A 543 -20.97 -3.54 25.15
C PRO A 543 -21.17 -4.47 23.93
N VAL A 544 -20.57 -4.15 22.79
CA VAL A 544 -20.60 -4.92 21.56
C VAL A 544 -19.18 -5.20 21.05
N PRO A 545 -18.99 -6.24 20.21
CA PRO A 545 -17.67 -6.56 19.66
C PRO A 545 -17.06 -5.42 18.85
N VAL A 546 -15.78 -5.20 19.01
CA VAL A 546 -14.98 -4.23 18.27
C VAL A 546 -13.83 -4.93 17.54
N VAL A 547 -13.79 -4.84 16.21
CA VAL A 547 -12.77 -5.47 15.38
C VAL A 547 -11.98 -4.39 14.61
N GLY A 548 -10.66 -4.41 14.78
CA GLY A 548 -9.74 -3.59 14.01
C GLY A 548 -9.27 -4.32 12.74
N ALA A 549 -9.34 -3.65 11.58
CA ALA A 549 -8.98 -4.25 10.30
C ALA A 549 -7.91 -3.41 9.56
N PRO A 550 -6.64 -3.41 10.04
CA PRO A 550 -5.58 -2.60 9.45
C PRO A 550 -4.99 -3.20 8.18
N SER A 551 -4.58 -2.30 7.26
CA SER A 551 -3.70 -2.59 6.13
C SER A 551 -2.61 -1.54 6.01
N GLY A 552 -1.43 -1.92 5.50
CA GLY A 552 -0.27 -1.03 5.40
C GLY A 552 0.24 -0.61 6.78
N LEU A 553 0.66 0.64 6.94
CA LEU A 553 1.21 1.14 8.20
C LEU A 553 0.08 1.39 9.22
N ALA A 554 0.25 0.84 10.41
CA ALA A 554 -0.51 1.16 11.61
C ALA A 554 0.50 1.40 12.75
N ALA A 555 0.87 2.66 12.95
CA ALA A 555 1.96 3.06 13.84
C ALA A 555 1.46 3.99 14.95
N GLY A 556 2.17 3.98 16.08
CA GLY A 556 1.93 4.90 17.17
C GLY A 556 0.47 4.95 17.60
N GLY A 557 -0.10 6.15 17.75
CA GLY A 557 -1.51 6.34 18.14
C GLY A 557 -2.51 5.56 17.28
N GLY A 558 -2.23 5.36 15.97
CA GLY A 558 -3.07 4.53 15.12
C GLY A 558 -3.06 3.06 15.55
N PHE A 559 -1.91 2.55 15.97
CA PHE A 559 -1.82 1.21 16.52
C PHE A 559 -2.40 1.13 17.94
N GLU A 560 -2.30 2.22 18.74
CA GLU A 560 -2.93 2.30 20.06
C GLU A 560 -4.46 2.12 19.97
N VAL A 561 -5.14 2.70 18.97
CA VAL A 561 -6.57 2.45 18.72
C VAL A 561 -6.83 0.95 18.48
N LEU A 562 -6.00 0.31 17.63
CA LEU A 562 -6.14 -1.11 17.32
C LEU A 562 -5.88 -2.02 18.56
N MET A 563 -4.97 -1.62 19.45
CA MET A 563 -4.69 -2.37 20.67
C MET A 563 -5.89 -2.44 21.63
N HIS A 564 -6.83 -1.51 21.50
CA HIS A 564 -8.07 -1.45 22.28
C HIS A 564 -9.28 -2.10 21.58
N CYS A 565 -9.08 -2.71 20.41
CA CYS A 565 -10.07 -3.58 19.79
C CYS A 565 -10.03 -4.98 20.42
N ASP A 566 -11.17 -5.66 20.48
CA ASP A 566 -11.26 -7.04 20.98
C ASP A 566 -10.40 -7.97 20.12
N LYS A 567 -10.49 -7.85 18.81
CA LYS A 567 -9.80 -8.69 17.84
C LYS A 567 -9.29 -7.90 16.66
N LEU A 568 -8.18 -8.37 16.08
CA LEU A 568 -7.65 -7.81 14.84
C LEU A 568 -7.81 -8.80 13.69
N VAL A 569 -8.21 -8.27 12.55
CA VAL A 569 -8.14 -8.93 11.24
C VAL A 569 -7.12 -8.15 10.42
N VAL A 570 -5.92 -8.71 10.22
CA VAL A 570 -4.74 -7.97 9.77
C VAL A 570 -4.36 -8.39 8.36
N HIS A 571 -4.21 -7.42 7.45
CA HIS A 571 -3.62 -7.68 6.15
C HIS A 571 -2.13 -8.07 6.30
N SER A 572 -1.69 -9.09 5.58
CA SER A 572 -0.36 -9.70 5.70
C SER A 572 0.82 -8.75 5.42
N ASN A 573 0.59 -7.63 4.73
CA ASN A 573 1.59 -6.59 4.49
C ASN A 573 1.50 -5.42 5.49
N SER A 574 0.76 -5.59 6.59
CA SER A 574 0.66 -4.54 7.61
C SER A 574 1.94 -4.44 8.42
N THR A 575 2.35 -3.21 8.68
CA THR A 575 3.40 -2.88 9.64
C THR A 575 2.73 -2.38 10.92
N LEU A 576 2.90 -3.13 12.01
CA LEU A 576 2.32 -2.80 13.31
C LEU A 576 3.41 -2.41 14.30
N GLY A 577 3.19 -1.35 15.08
CA GLY A 577 4.10 -1.02 16.17
C GLY A 577 3.95 0.36 16.78
N LEU A 578 4.63 0.51 17.92
CA LEU A 578 4.74 1.75 18.68
C LEU A 578 6.10 2.38 18.39
N VAL A 579 6.12 3.55 17.78
CA VAL A 579 7.32 4.18 17.20
C VAL A 579 7.67 5.53 17.82
N GLU A 580 6.98 5.93 18.87
CA GLU A 580 7.06 7.25 19.53
C GLU A 580 8.48 7.54 20.05
N SER A 581 9.23 6.52 20.47
CA SER A 581 10.62 6.68 20.93
C SER A 581 11.55 7.23 19.83
N GLY A 582 11.23 6.99 18.57
CA GLY A 582 11.97 7.54 17.43
C GLY A 582 11.88 9.05 17.28
N VAL A 583 10.85 9.67 17.88
CA VAL A 583 10.67 11.14 17.91
C VAL A 583 10.84 11.73 19.33
N GLY A 584 11.39 10.94 20.24
CA GLY A 584 11.68 11.39 21.61
C GLY A 584 10.45 11.44 22.51
N LEU A 585 9.41 10.66 22.21
CA LEU A 585 8.16 10.55 22.97
C LEU A 585 7.93 9.12 23.46
N VAL A 586 6.85 8.90 24.19
CA VAL A 586 6.34 7.58 24.57
C VAL A 586 4.90 7.43 24.08
N PRO A 587 4.41 6.20 23.84
CA PRO A 587 2.98 5.98 23.64
C PRO A 587 2.19 6.54 24.82
N SER A 588 1.09 7.20 24.55
CA SER A 588 0.29 7.85 25.60
C SER A 588 -1.22 7.67 25.41
N GLY A 589 -1.63 6.92 24.41
CA GLY A 589 -3.01 6.48 24.21
C GLY A 589 -3.28 5.07 24.75
N GLY A 590 -2.46 4.57 25.67
CA GLY A 590 -2.57 3.25 26.27
C GLY A 590 -1.63 2.19 25.66
N GLY A 591 -0.70 2.57 24.77
CA GLY A 591 0.18 1.64 24.08
C GLY A 591 1.19 0.95 25.01
N VAL A 592 1.74 1.66 25.99
CA VAL A 592 2.62 1.06 27.01
C VAL A 592 1.82 0.12 27.91
N LYS A 593 0.67 0.57 28.36
CA LYS A 593 -0.26 -0.19 29.21
C LYS A 593 -0.69 -1.51 28.51
N GLU A 594 -1.17 -1.44 27.28
CA GLU A 594 -1.63 -2.63 26.57
C GLU A 594 -0.47 -3.59 26.26
N SER A 595 0.71 -3.08 25.90
CA SER A 595 1.90 -3.92 25.72
C SER A 595 2.26 -4.64 27.02
N TYR A 596 2.25 -3.92 28.15
CA TYR A 596 2.56 -4.46 29.47
C TYR A 596 1.59 -5.57 29.90
N LEU A 597 0.29 -5.32 29.71
CA LEU A 597 -0.75 -6.32 30.00
C LEU A 597 -0.66 -7.56 29.12
N ARG A 598 -0.41 -7.38 27.81
CA ARG A 598 -0.25 -8.49 26.86
C ARG A 598 0.98 -9.34 27.19
N TRP A 599 2.10 -8.72 27.57
CA TRP A 599 3.28 -9.47 28.02
C TRP A 599 3.05 -10.21 29.33
N TYR A 600 2.32 -9.61 30.27
CA TYR A 600 1.95 -10.30 31.50
C TYR A 600 1.05 -11.51 31.23
N GLN A 601 0.09 -11.42 30.34
CA GLN A 601 -0.76 -12.54 29.93
C GLN A 601 0.05 -13.74 29.39
N VAL A 602 1.20 -13.49 28.79
CA VAL A 602 2.07 -14.54 28.23
C VAL A 602 3.07 -15.05 29.27
N SER A 603 3.69 -14.17 30.06
CA SER A 603 4.76 -14.53 31.00
C SER A 603 4.26 -14.95 32.39
N GLY A 604 3.13 -14.39 32.82
CA GLY A 604 2.66 -14.52 34.22
C GLY A 604 3.51 -13.74 35.24
N ASP A 605 4.49 -12.94 34.76
CA ASP A 605 5.47 -12.23 35.60
C ASP A 605 5.49 -10.74 35.21
N TRP A 606 5.27 -9.86 36.19
CA TRP A 606 5.22 -8.41 35.96
C TRP A 606 6.59 -7.82 35.66
N ASP A 607 7.67 -8.34 36.22
CA ASP A 607 9.03 -7.86 35.94
C ASP A 607 9.46 -8.22 34.53
N GLU A 608 9.19 -9.44 34.10
CA GLU A 608 9.42 -9.87 32.70
C GLU A 608 8.56 -9.08 31.72
N ALA A 609 7.29 -8.89 32.02
CA ALA A 609 6.38 -8.09 31.21
C ALA A 609 6.89 -6.63 31.04
N ALA A 610 7.38 -6.05 32.13
CA ALA A 610 7.93 -4.69 32.12
C ALA A 610 9.23 -4.65 31.28
N TRP A 611 10.11 -5.64 31.42
CA TRP A 611 11.35 -5.69 30.66
C TRP A 611 11.10 -5.80 29.15
N GLN A 612 10.21 -6.68 28.74
CA GLN A 612 9.87 -6.86 27.32
C GLN A 612 9.17 -5.62 26.74
N THR A 613 8.22 -5.05 27.46
CA THR A 613 7.53 -3.81 27.06
C THR A 613 8.52 -2.66 26.89
N TRP A 614 9.41 -2.47 27.87
CA TRP A 614 10.42 -1.43 27.86
C TRP A 614 11.39 -1.57 26.69
N MET A 615 11.86 -2.81 26.42
CA MET A 615 12.75 -3.09 25.31
C MET A 615 12.10 -2.81 23.95
N GLN A 616 10.89 -3.33 23.73
CA GLN A 616 10.25 -3.18 22.41
C GLN A 616 9.88 -1.73 22.09
N ILE A 617 9.35 -0.97 23.07
CA ILE A 617 8.95 0.43 22.88
C ILE A 617 10.18 1.33 22.83
N GLY A 618 11.16 1.09 23.70
CA GLY A 618 12.41 1.85 23.70
C GLY A 618 13.19 1.79 22.39
N TYR A 619 13.15 0.64 21.71
CA TYR A 619 13.73 0.46 20.38
C TYR A 619 12.79 0.83 19.22
N GLY A 620 11.55 1.25 19.49
CA GLY A 620 10.56 1.52 18.46
C GLY A 620 10.31 0.32 17.54
N ARG A 621 10.26 -0.90 18.09
CA ARG A 621 10.15 -2.14 17.30
C ARG A 621 8.83 -2.19 16.56
N THR A 622 8.91 -2.60 15.29
CA THR A 622 7.76 -2.86 14.43
C THR A 622 7.86 -4.24 13.81
N GLY A 623 6.71 -4.82 13.45
CA GLY A 623 6.66 -6.03 12.64
C GLY A 623 6.06 -5.71 11.27
N THR A 624 6.75 -6.05 10.18
CA THR A 624 6.33 -5.80 8.79
C THR A 624 5.46 -6.92 8.22
N SER A 625 4.97 -7.78 9.07
CA SER A 625 3.95 -8.80 8.82
C SER A 625 3.33 -9.24 10.16
N PRO A 626 2.14 -9.88 10.15
CA PRO A 626 1.56 -10.45 11.37
C PRO A 626 2.51 -11.41 12.10
N GLU A 627 3.22 -12.30 11.39
CA GLU A 627 4.19 -13.22 11.97
C GLU A 627 5.37 -12.50 12.66
N LEU A 628 5.88 -11.43 12.07
CA LEU A 628 6.94 -10.61 12.66
C LEU A 628 6.43 -9.75 13.82
N SER A 629 5.16 -9.37 13.80
CA SER A 629 4.50 -8.60 14.86
C SER A 629 4.17 -9.48 16.08
N ALA A 630 3.98 -10.78 15.89
CA ALA A 630 3.63 -11.70 16.96
C ALA A 630 4.71 -11.81 18.06
N LYS A 631 5.98 -11.69 17.69
CA LYS A 631 7.09 -11.68 18.65
C LYS A 631 7.09 -10.49 19.63
N PHE A 632 6.33 -9.44 19.30
CA PHE A 632 6.14 -8.26 20.14
C PHE A 632 4.75 -8.22 20.80
N GLN A 633 3.95 -9.26 20.67
CA GLN A 633 2.54 -9.29 21.10
C GLN A 633 1.67 -8.20 20.44
N TYR A 634 2.12 -7.65 19.31
CA TYR A 634 1.34 -6.71 18.51
C TYR A 634 0.27 -7.43 17.68
N PHE A 635 0.56 -8.66 17.26
CA PHE A 635 -0.38 -9.62 16.69
C PHE A 635 -0.46 -10.83 17.64
N ARG A 636 -1.64 -11.16 18.14
CA ARG A 636 -1.85 -12.25 19.10
C ARG A 636 -2.16 -13.55 18.35
N SER A 637 -1.15 -14.41 18.20
CA SER A 637 -1.30 -15.69 17.51
C SER A 637 -2.39 -16.55 18.15
N GLY A 638 -3.27 -17.14 17.33
CA GLY A 638 -4.42 -17.93 17.81
C GLY A 638 -5.63 -17.08 18.27
N HIS A 639 -5.49 -15.75 18.37
CA HIS A 639 -6.57 -14.84 18.70
C HIS A 639 -6.91 -13.92 17.52
N ASP A 640 -5.94 -13.20 17.00
CA ASP A 640 -6.08 -12.34 15.84
C ASP A 640 -5.98 -13.15 14.54
N VAL A 641 -6.51 -12.63 13.44
CA VAL A 641 -6.56 -13.30 12.14
C VAL A 641 -5.72 -12.53 11.12
N ALA A 642 -4.94 -13.24 10.32
CA ALA A 642 -4.18 -12.67 9.21
C ALA A 642 -4.70 -13.18 7.86
N LEU A 643 -4.68 -12.34 6.82
CA LEU A 643 -5.04 -12.74 5.46
C LEU A 643 -4.19 -12.00 4.42
N LEU A 644 -4.04 -12.63 3.25
CA LEU A 644 -3.29 -12.08 2.12
C LEU A 644 -4.11 -11.11 1.27
N SER A 645 -5.44 -11.35 1.14
CA SER A 645 -6.30 -10.52 0.30
C SER A 645 -6.76 -9.27 1.04
N ARG A 646 -6.32 -8.11 0.56
CA ARG A 646 -6.73 -6.83 1.13
C ARG A 646 -8.22 -6.55 0.92
N ASP A 647 -8.77 -6.94 -0.23
CA ASP A 647 -10.18 -6.68 -0.58
C ASP A 647 -11.16 -7.58 0.19
N ARG A 648 -10.63 -8.61 0.88
CA ARG A 648 -11.39 -9.48 1.80
C ARG A 648 -11.23 -9.09 3.27
N LEU A 649 -10.44 -8.05 3.55
CA LEU A 649 -10.15 -7.62 4.92
C LEU A 649 -11.41 -7.11 5.63
N LEU A 650 -12.12 -6.17 5.02
CA LEU A 650 -13.36 -5.62 5.59
C LEU A 650 -14.48 -6.65 5.71
N PRO A 651 -14.81 -7.47 4.69
CA PRO A 651 -15.77 -8.57 4.85
C PRO A 651 -15.45 -9.51 6.00
N LEU A 652 -14.19 -9.96 6.11
CA LEU A 652 -13.77 -10.85 7.19
C LEU A 652 -13.88 -10.18 8.57
N ALA A 653 -13.60 -8.88 8.67
CA ALA A 653 -13.79 -8.13 9.91
C ALA A 653 -15.28 -8.03 10.30
N ILE A 654 -16.16 -7.77 9.33
CA ILE A 654 -17.61 -7.78 9.52
C ILE A 654 -18.08 -9.15 10.00
N ASP A 655 -17.65 -10.23 9.33
CA ASP A 655 -18.03 -11.61 9.73
C ASP A 655 -17.47 -11.96 11.09
N THR A 656 -16.26 -11.48 11.43
CA THR A 656 -15.68 -11.67 12.76
C THR A 656 -16.53 -11.00 13.84
N VAL A 657 -16.99 -9.77 13.61
CA VAL A 657 -17.94 -9.11 14.52
C VAL A 657 -19.20 -9.94 14.69
N ARG A 658 -19.82 -10.38 13.58
CA ARG A 658 -21.05 -11.20 13.60
C ARG A 658 -20.87 -12.49 14.39
N GLN A 659 -19.75 -13.20 14.20
CA GLN A 659 -19.42 -14.42 14.93
C GLN A 659 -19.24 -14.22 16.44
N MET A 660 -18.80 -13.03 16.85
CA MET A 660 -18.59 -12.70 18.26
C MET A 660 -19.90 -12.29 18.95
N GLN A 661 -20.90 -11.78 18.26
CA GLN A 661 -22.12 -11.16 18.83
C GLN A 661 -22.84 -12.06 19.83
N ASP A 662 -23.09 -13.33 19.48
CA ASP A 662 -23.95 -14.22 20.27
C ASP A 662 -23.36 -14.60 21.64
N SER A 663 -22.05 -14.56 21.79
CA SER A 663 -21.33 -14.95 23.00
C SER A 663 -20.49 -13.82 23.61
N TYR A 664 -20.67 -12.59 23.10
CA TYR A 664 -19.82 -11.48 23.52
C TYR A 664 -20.06 -11.06 24.96
N VAL A 665 -18.97 -10.97 25.69
CA VAL A 665 -18.94 -10.40 27.04
C VAL A 665 -17.88 -9.29 27.04
N PRO A 666 -18.26 -8.04 27.33
CA PRO A 666 -17.31 -6.93 27.41
C PRO A 666 -16.18 -7.26 28.40
N PRO A 667 -14.93 -6.91 28.07
CA PRO A 667 -13.82 -7.11 28.97
C PRO A 667 -14.00 -6.32 30.26
N LYS A 668 -13.46 -6.85 31.35
CA LYS A 668 -13.42 -6.14 32.63
C LYS A 668 -12.07 -5.44 32.80
N PRO A 669 -12.02 -4.30 33.52
CA PRO A 669 -10.74 -3.68 33.85
C PRO A 669 -9.79 -4.69 34.53
N PRO A 670 -8.54 -4.81 34.06
CA PRO A 670 -7.59 -5.76 34.58
C PRO A 670 -7.09 -5.33 35.98
N ALA A 671 -6.78 -6.32 36.82
CA ALA A 671 -5.95 -6.08 37.99
C ALA A 671 -4.50 -5.84 37.50
N VAL A 672 -3.88 -4.77 37.98
CA VAL A 672 -2.54 -4.37 37.57
C VAL A 672 -1.60 -4.34 38.77
N GLN A 673 -0.37 -4.84 38.54
CA GLN A 673 0.74 -4.59 39.45
C GLN A 673 1.86 -3.89 38.68
N LEU A 674 2.54 -2.97 39.32
CA LEU A 674 3.77 -2.39 38.80
C LEU A 674 4.93 -3.35 39.05
N ALA A 675 5.88 -3.39 38.14
CA ALA A 675 7.09 -4.18 38.29
C ALA A 675 7.93 -3.71 39.50
N SER A 676 8.79 -4.59 39.97
CA SER A 676 9.61 -4.33 41.16
C SER A 676 10.53 -3.11 41.01
N PRO A 677 10.76 -2.31 42.05
CA PRO A 677 11.64 -1.13 42.00
C PRO A 677 13.09 -1.45 41.59
N GLN A 678 13.56 -2.67 41.84
CA GLN A 678 14.90 -3.16 41.48
C GLN A 678 15.11 -3.16 39.96
N LEU A 679 14.05 -3.35 39.16
CA LEU A 679 14.10 -3.34 37.72
C LEU A 679 14.51 -1.96 37.17
N MET A 680 14.13 -0.87 37.85
CA MET A 680 14.53 0.48 37.50
C MET A 680 16.06 0.65 37.48
N ASP A 681 16.77 0.09 38.45
CA ASP A 681 18.23 0.19 38.53
C ASP A 681 18.89 -0.65 37.42
N LYS A 682 18.33 -1.81 37.09
CA LYS A 682 18.77 -2.63 35.93
C LYS A 682 18.61 -1.88 34.60
N MET A 683 17.46 -1.24 34.38
CA MET A 683 17.18 -0.44 33.17
C MET A 683 18.11 0.78 33.06
N LYS A 684 18.38 1.47 34.18
CA LYS A 684 19.35 2.59 34.23
C LYS A 684 20.76 2.16 33.86
N ALA A 685 21.21 1.02 34.38
CA ALA A 685 22.54 0.46 34.07
C ALA A 685 22.65 0.12 32.59
N PHE A 686 21.66 -0.61 32.04
CA PHE A 686 21.60 -0.96 30.61
C PHE A 686 21.73 0.26 29.70
N MET A 687 20.96 1.32 29.97
CA MET A 687 21.02 2.55 29.18
C MET A 687 22.33 3.33 29.38
N ALA A 688 22.90 3.33 30.61
CA ALA A 688 24.17 3.98 30.86
C ALA A 688 25.32 3.32 30.07
N ASP A 689 25.35 1.99 30.06
CA ASP A 689 26.34 1.21 29.33
C ASP A 689 26.23 1.39 27.81
N GLY A 690 24.98 1.40 27.29
CA GLY A 690 24.73 1.64 25.86
C GLY A 690 25.11 3.05 25.41
N VAL A 691 24.85 4.07 26.22
CA VAL A 691 25.30 5.46 25.94
C VAL A 691 26.82 5.54 25.98
N ALA A 692 27.47 4.89 26.96
CA ALA A 692 28.94 4.88 27.08
C ALA A 692 29.64 4.21 25.89
N ARG A 693 29.02 3.18 25.29
CA ARG A 693 29.50 2.52 24.07
C ARG A 693 29.16 3.29 22.78
N GLY A 694 28.30 4.30 22.83
CA GLY A 694 27.82 5.01 21.65
C GLY A 694 26.68 4.31 20.90
N ASP A 695 26.08 3.26 21.47
CA ASP A 695 24.92 2.54 20.89
C ASP A 695 23.67 3.39 20.91
N PHE A 696 23.54 4.29 21.89
CA PHE A 696 22.39 5.18 22.11
C PHE A 696 22.83 6.63 22.26
N ALA A 697 22.03 7.54 21.71
CA ALA A 697 22.15 8.95 22.02
C ALA A 697 21.73 9.21 23.49
N PRO A 698 22.31 10.22 24.18
CA PRO A 698 21.93 10.55 25.55
C PRO A 698 20.42 10.76 25.76
N HIS A 699 19.71 11.30 24.77
CA HIS A 699 18.27 11.53 24.84
C HIS A 699 17.46 10.21 24.78
N ASN A 700 17.96 9.17 24.10
CA ASN A 700 17.31 7.85 24.14
C ASN A 700 17.22 7.30 25.58
N LYS A 701 18.24 7.56 26.42
CA LYS A 701 18.19 7.22 27.85
C LYS A 701 17.06 7.96 28.57
N VAL A 702 16.85 9.24 28.27
CA VAL A 702 15.77 10.03 28.88
C VAL A 702 14.43 9.42 28.52
N VAL A 703 14.20 9.13 27.24
CA VAL A 703 12.96 8.48 26.73
C VAL A 703 12.75 7.13 27.39
N ALA A 704 13.77 6.26 27.36
CA ALA A 704 13.69 4.91 27.94
C ALA A 704 13.37 4.95 29.46
N MET A 705 13.93 5.90 30.19
CA MET A 705 13.62 6.04 31.62
C MET A 705 12.20 6.54 31.85
N GLN A 706 11.63 7.38 30.97
CA GLN A 706 10.22 7.75 31.07
C GLN A 706 9.29 6.53 30.82
N ILE A 707 9.60 5.65 29.86
CA ILE A 707 8.87 4.38 29.69
C ILE A 707 8.91 3.56 31.01
N ALA A 708 10.09 3.44 31.62
CA ALA A 708 10.24 2.71 32.89
C ALA A 708 9.36 3.27 34.00
N THR A 709 9.22 4.61 34.12
CA THR A 709 8.36 5.23 35.15
C THR A 709 6.88 4.90 35.00
N ILE A 710 6.43 4.41 33.83
CA ILE A 710 5.03 4.05 33.62
C ILE A 710 4.71 2.71 34.27
N ILE A 711 5.61 1.72 34.15
CA ILE A 711 5.36 0.30 34.47
C ILE A 711 6.15 -0.23 35.67
N VAL A 712 7.13 0.52 36.19
CA VAL A 712 7.94 0.12 37.35
C VAL A 712 7.56 0.99 38.56
N ALA A 713 7.40 0.35 39.73
CA ALA A 713 7.13 1.07 40.97
C ALA A 713 8.34 1.89 41.42
N SER A 714 8.13 3.01 42.06
CA SER A 714 9.18 3.70 42.82
C SER A 714 9.45 2.98 44.15
N LYS A 715 10.59 3.28 44.80
CA LYS A 715 11.01 2.54 46.03
C LYS A 715 10.00 2.61 47.18
N ASP A 716 9.25 3.68 47.27
CA ASP A 716 8.28 3.92 48.33
C ASP A 716 6.82 3.74 47.87
N GLU A 717 6.61 3.21 46.69
CA GLU A 717 5.29 3.07 46.07
C GLU A 717 4.77 1.62 46.19
N ALA A 718 3.47 1.50 46.49
CA ALA A 718 2.81 0.19 46.41
C ALA A 718 2.81 -0.34 44.98
N GLN A 719 3.12 -1.63 44.79
CA GLN A 719 3.07 -2.26 43.48
C GLN A 719 1.65 -2.45 42.94
N HIS A 720 0.64 -2.51 43.80
CA HIS A 720 -0.75 -2.61 43.37
C HIS A 720 -1.19 -1.31 42.68
N SER A 721 -1.78 -1.46 41.50
CA SER A 721 -2.18 -0.34 40.64
C SER A 721 -3.48 -0.70 39.90
N ASP A 722 -3.95 0.20 39.09
CA ASP A 722 -5.09 -0.02 38.19
C ASP A 722 -4.79 0.54 36.78
N GLU A 723 -5.71 0.28 35.87
CA GLU A 723 -5.57 0.70 34.47
C GLU A 723 -5.55 2.22 34.33
N GLN A 724 -6.32 2.95 35.14
CA GLN A 724 -6.37 4.42 35.06
C GLN A 724 -5.04 5.04 35.52
N ALA A 725 -4.44 4.48 36.54
CA ALA A 725 -3.12 4.92 36.99
C ALA A 725 -2.04 4.74 35.92
N LEU A 726 -2.09 3.67 35.11
CA LEU A 726 -1.18 3.50 33.98
C LEU A 726 -1.41 4.56 32.88
N PHE A 727 -2.64 4.87 32.55
CA PHE A 727 -2.97 5.93 31.61
C PHE A 727 -2.43 7.29 32.09
N ASP A 728 -2.62 7.62 33.37
CA ASP A 728 -2.13 8.89 33.94
C ASP A 728 -0.60 8.95 33.96
N ARG A 729 0.08 7.82 34.13
CA ARG A 729 1.54 7.72 34.07
C ARG A 729 2.05 7.89 32.63
N GLU A 730 1.39 7.29 31.62
CA GLU A 730 1.72 7.51 30.21
C GLU A 730 1.62 8.98 29.84
N ARG A 731 0.50 9.62 30.18
CA ARG A 731 0.26 11.04 29.90
C ARG A 731 1.31 11.94 30.56
N ARG A 732 1.65 11.68 31.82
CA ARG A 732 2.70 12.40 32.54
C ARG A 732 4.07 12.23 31.91
N ALA A 733 4.44 11.00 31.55
CA ALA A 733 5.71 10.69 30.91
C ALA A 733 5.83 11.38 29.54
N PHE A 734 4.75 11.37 28.75
CA PHE A 734 4.68 12.06 27.46
C PHE A 734 4.91 13.56 27.62
N LEU A 735 4.19 14.22 28.55
CA LEU A 735 4.32 15.66 28.81
C LEU A 735 5.72 16.03 29.31
N ASN A 736 6.34 15.18 30.14
CA ASN A 736 7.72 15.40 30.60
C ASN A 736 8.71 15.40 29.40
N LEU A 737 8.54 14.51 28.44
CA LEU A 737 9.37 14.43 27.25
C LEU A 737 9.08 15.57 26.27
N ALA A 738 7.81 15.90 26.04
CA ALA A 738 7.40 16.99 25.15
C ALA A 738 8.00 18.35 25.57
N LYS A 739 8.23 18.56 26.88
CA LYS A 739 8.88 19.77 27.42
C LYS A 739 10.38 19.84 27.19
N THR A 740 10.99 18.78 26.62
CA THR A 740 12.43 18.79 26.33
C THR A 740 12.72 19.37 24.95
N ASP A 741 13.75 20.22 24.81
CA ASP A 741 14.15 20.83 23.54
C ASP A 741 14.47 19.78 22.46
N LYS A 742 15.02 18.62 22.87
CA LYS A 742 15.39 17.54 21.96
C LYS A 742 14.18 16.89 21.28
N THR A 743 13.10 16.68 22.01
CA THR A 743 11.85 16.12 21.44
C THR A 743 11.30 17.04 20.34
N GLY A 744 11.18 18.34 20.61
CA GLY A 744 10.76 19.30 19.58
C GLY A 744 11.66 19.30 18.34
N THR A 745 12.98 19.17 18.55
CA THR A 745 13.96 19.08 17.45
C THR A 745 13.76 17.81 16.62
N TRP A 746 13.55 16.65 17.26
CA TRP A 746 13.39 15.36 16.57
C TRP A 746 12.08 15.32 15.78
N ILE A 747 10.97 15.80 16.35
CA ILE A 747 9.70 15.93 15.65
C ILE A 747 9.85 16.84 14.42
N ALA A 748 10.49 18.01 14.57
CA ALA A 748 10.71 18.93 13.45
C ALA A 748 11.61 18.35 12.37
N ALA A 749 12.58 17.51 12.72
CA ALA A 749 13.44 16.80 11.75
C ALA A 749 12.64 15.77 10.95
N LEU A 750 11.82 14.94 11.63
CA LEU A 750 10.96 13.96 10.97
C LEU A 750 9.95 14.60 10.00
N LEU A 751 9.36 15.73 10.38
CA LEU A 751 8.37 16.43 9.54
C LEU A 751 8.97 17.10 8.28
N ARG A 752 10.30 17.26 8.23
CA ARG A 752 11.02 17.79 7.06
C ARG A 752 11.49 16.69 6.10
N ALA A 753 11.71 15.46 6.60
CA ALA A 753 12.08 14.29 5.81
C ALA A 753 10.88 13.73 5.01
#